data_e62646fa362146e3e5c39e83b6676af4
#
_entry.id   e62646fa362146e3e5c39e83b6676af4
#
_cell.length_a   1.000
_cell.length_b   1.000
_cell.length_c   1.000
_cell.angle_alpha   90.00
_cell.angle_beta   90.00
_cell.angle_gamma   90.00
#
_symmetry.space_group_name_H-M   'P 1'
#
loop_
_entity.id
_entity.type
_entity.pdbx_description
1 polymer ?
#
loop_
_entity_poly.entity_id
_entity_poly.type
_entity_poly.pdbx_seq_one_letter_code
_entity_poly.pdbx_strand_id
1 'polypeptide(L)'
;MVVQSIDQTHYNPIALNDSTSMRLFNRCINTELNKKLLTAQDSVELSRYKLELDDQIIGENLVFFKMYVERIKTRIQEKKSWSEALLQEPILLETTDVYETDGDKQHFSKSAFDLKNEWRKMILYQVMVRVDEGLTALEKKSTKPTKYQNDSILNDARQKTLKNQNEWIKRLERRTEKEYFGEFVNHFTSLLDPHTQFFAPVERKRFDQSMSGQFEGIGARLQQKDGILKVSEIIIGSPSYKQGELKAGDDILKVAQGSNEPVDITDMEMEDAIELIKGKKGTEVRLTVRKNDNSTKVISIIRDVIEIEETFAKSAVLKNNDLQGYIYLPSFYTDFTRNGAHHCSQDVRREIEKLKSQGIKGLILDLRDNGGGSLQEAVDLAGLFIDRGPVVQVRSKFQDIRVLEDINAGVVWDGPLVIMVNHNSASASEILAAAIQDYKRGCIVGTQSFGKGTVQSFIDLDQMVPEHLVALKPTGSVKVTQQKFYRINGGSTQLKGVSPDLMLPDPYEYIDLGEKEMFNPMPWDQIASAKTKTYKMRSLDELRKKSNQRISTQAGFEYLKKQALRVKSKKENTAVPLQLVLFRKQQQVWRDEAKELEANKKSISGFGASLLPNDLKRIEADTSRKNRELKWVEALSKDLYLYESSQIVKDLKN
;
A
#
# COMPACT_ATOMS: atom_id res chain seq x y z
N MET A 1 5.68 28.19 7.84
CA MET A 1 5.41 27.04 8.73
C MET A 1 6.08 25.75 8.26
N VAL A 2 5.75 25.18 7.07
CA VAL A 2 6.37 23.91 6.59
C VAL A 2 7.89 24.02 6.50
N VAL A 3 8.44 25.01 5.82
CA VAL A 3 9.89 25.24 5.71
C VAL A 3 10.53 25.39 7.10
N GLN A 4 9.95 26.18 7.98
CA GLN A 4 10.46 26.39 9.33
C GLN A 4 10.48 25.10 10.13
N SER A 5 9.42 24.27 10.04
CA SER A 5 9.37 22.95 10.70
C SER A 5 10.50 22.03 10.21
N ILE A 6 10.75 22.04 8.91
CA ILE A 6 11.81 21.24 8.28
C ILE A 6 13.19 21.71 8.73
N ASP A 7 13.48 23.00 8.67
CA ASP A 7 14.77 23.55 9.06
C ASP A 7 15.14 23.23 10.50
N GLN A 8 14.17 23.26 11.40
CA GLN A 8 14.37 23.02 12.82
C GLN A 8 14.51 21.53 13.16
N THR A 9 13.87 20.64 12.41
CA THR A 9 13.67 19.27 12.88
C THR A 9 14.15 18.18 11.93
N HIS A 10 14.28 18.49 10.63
CA HIS A 10 14.71 17.50 9.66
C HIS A 10 16.15 17.05 9.88
N TYR A 11 16.42 15.74 9.73
CA TYR A 11 17.74 15.14 9.89
C TYR A 11 18.82 15.81 9.03
N ASN A 12 18.49 16.12 7.78
CA ASN A 12 19.37 16.79 6.82
C ASN A 12 18.59 17.84 6.01
N PRO A 13 18.28 19.02 6.57
CA PRO A 13 17.53 20.05 5.86
C PRO A 13 18.32 20.60 4.67
N ILE A 14 17.60 21.11 3.68
CA ILE A 14 18.18 21.76 2.49
C ILE A 14 18.00 23.26 2.55
N ALA A 15 18.99 24.02 2.07
CA ALA A 15 18.88 25.46 1.95
C ALA A 15 17.93 25.85 0.81
N LEU A 16 17.13 26.91 1.01
CA LEU A 16 16.38 27.56 -0.07
C LEU A 16 17.34 28.41 -0.89
N ASN A 17 17.56 28.05 -2.14
CA ASN A 17 18.42 28.73 -3.11
C ASN A 17 18.07 28.27 -4.54
N ASP A 18 18.70 28.88 -5.55
CA ASP A 18 18.50 28.55 -6.99
C ASP A 18 18.60 27.06 -7.30
N SER A 19 19.50 26.33 -6.62
CA SER A 19 19.62 24.88 -6.82
C SER A 19 18.38 24.13 -6.34
N THR A 20 17.85 24.52 -5.19
CA THR A 20 16.59 23.97 -4.65
C THR A 20 15.41 24.37 -5.52
N SER A 21 15.37 25.63 -5.97
CA SER A 21 14.39 26.15 -6.91
C SER A 21 14.34 25.32 -8.19
N MET A 22 15.50 25.09 -8.81
CA MET A 22 15.60 24.28 -10.02
C MET A 22 15.15 22.83 -9.82
N ARG A 23 15.51 22.22 -8.70
CA ARG A 23 15.09 20.84 -8.35
C ARG A 23 13.58 20.78 -8.13
N LEU A 24 12.99 21.74 -7.42
CA LEU A 24 11.55 21.84 -7.19
C LEU A 24 10.80 22.01 -8.50
N PHE A 25 11.22 22.93 -9.37
CA PHE A 25 10.64 23.10 -10.69
C PHE A 25 10.62 21.79 -11.47
N ASN A 26 11.77 21.14 -11.57
CA ASN A 26 11.87 19.86 -12.27
C ASN A 26 10.96 18.79 -11.67
N ARG A 27 10.83 18.75 -10.34
CA ARG A 27 9.95 17.81 -9.64
C ARG A 27 8.48 18.07 -9.93
N CYS A 28 8.07 19.35 -9.95
CA CYS A 28 6.69 19.73 -10.30
C CYS A 28 6.35 19.37 -11.75
N ILE A 29 7.27 19.65 -12.69
CA ILE A 29 6.98 19.49 -14.12
C ILE A 29 7.05 18.03 -14.57
N ASN A 30 8.04 17.25 -14.13
CA ASN A 30 8.34 15.92 -14.69
C ASN A 30 7.53 14.78 -14.05
N THR A 31 6.29 15.02 -13.63
CA THR A 31 5.40 13.95 -13.15
C THR A 31 4.84 13.16 -14.35
N GLU A 32 4.48 11.89 -14.12
CA GLU A 32 3.84 11.05 -15.14
C GLU A 32 2.54 11.69 -15.66
N LEU A 33 1.74 12.27 -14.75
CA LEU A 33 0.51 12.98 -15.13
C LEU A 33 0.81 14.17 -16.04
N ASN A 34 1.84 14.96 -15.72
CA ASN A 34 2.21 16.14 -16.49
C ASN A 34 2.73 15.80 -17.88
N LYS A 35 3.48 14.72 -18.04
CA LYS A 35 3.90 14.23 -19.37
C LYS A 35 2.69 13.92 -20.27
N LYS A 36 1.55 13.53 -19.66
CA LYS A 36 0.28 13.28 -20.39
C LYS A 36 -0.57 14.54 -20.59
N LEU A 37 -0.37 15.59 -19.80
CA LEU A 37 -1.16 16.82 -19.85
C LEU A 37 -0.44 17.97 -20.54
N LEU A 38 0.83 18.19 -20.27
CA LEU A 38 1.62 19.32 -20.73
C LEU A 38 2.37 19.01 -22.02
N THR A 39 2.70 20.04 -22.78
CA THR A 39 3.64 19.99 -23.90
C THR A 39 5.05 20.44 -23.46
N ALA A 40 6.07 20.17 -24.28
CA ALA A 40 7.41 20.72 -24.11
C ALA A 40 7.40 22.26 -24.11
N GLN A 41 6.52 22.87 -24.90
CA GLN A 41 6.34 24.34 -24.93
C GLN A 41 5.80 24.86 -23.60
N ASP A 42 4.81 24.20 -22.98
CA ASP A 42 4.32 24.58 -21.65
C ASP A 42 5.44 24.55 -20.60
N SER A 43 6.29 23.52 -20.65
CA SER A 43 7.45 23.41 -19.77
C SER A 43 8.46 24.56 -20.00
N VAL A 44 8.70 24.93 -21.25
CA VAL A 44 9.58 26.07 -21.59
C VAL A 44 9.00 27.39 -21.09
N GLU A 45 7.70 27.64 -21.28
CA GLU A 45 7.03 28.87 -20.81
C GLU A 45 7.09 28.99 -19.28
N LEU A 46 6.90 27.88 -18.55
CA LEU A 46 6.99 27.84 -17.09
C LEU A 46 8.44 27.96 -16.59
N SER A 47 9.43 27.60 -17.41
CA SER A 47 10.84 27.55 -17.01
C SER A 47 11.45 28.90 -16.66
N ARG A 48 10.79 30.01 -17.01
CA ARG A 48 11.19 31.36 -16.58
C ARG A 48 11.25 31.52 -15.06
N TYR A 49 10.47 30.74 -14.33
CA TYR A 49 10.45 30.73 -12.86
C TYR A 49 11.42 29.71 -12.23
N LYS A 50 12.19 29.01 -13.04
CA LYS A 50 12.99 27.86 -12.60
C LYS A 50 14.00 28.15 -11.49
N LEU A 51 14.48 29.39 -11.42
CA LEU A 51 15.45 29.86 -10.40
C LEU A 51 14.82 30.81 -9.38
N GLU A 52 13.48 30.98 -9.36
CA GLU A 52 12.79 31.94 -8.53
C GLU A 52 11.85 31.30 -7.48
N LEU A 53 11.75 29.95 -7.45
CA LEU A 53 10.77 29.29 -6.57
C LEU A 53 11.14 29.44 -5.10
N ASP A 54 12.41 29.48 -4.76
CA ASP A 54 12.91 29.75 -3.41
C ASP A 54 12.55 31.17 -2.97
N ASP A 55 12.78 32.19 -3.82
CA ASP A 55 12.39 33.58 -3.58
C ASP A 55 10.86 33.72 -3.42
N GLN A 56 10.08 33.02 -4.27
CA GLN A 56 8.63 33.00 -4.19
C GLN A 56 8.12 32.35 -2.89
N ILE A 57 8.79 31.31 -2.39
CA ILE A 57 8.48 30.66 -1.11
C ILE A 57 8.83 31.61 0.05
N ILE A 58 9.99 32.26 0.04
CA ILE A 58 10.44 33.20 1.06
C ILE A 58 9.54 34.45 1.07
N GLY A 59 9.22 34.97 -0.10
CA GLY A 59 8.38 36.16 -0.27
C GLY A 59 6.86 35.89 -0.16
N GLU A 60 6.45 34.64 0.11
CA GLU A 60 5.04 34.20 0.21
C GLU A 60 4.18 34.58 -1.01
N ASN A 61 4.80 34.66 -2.20
CA ASN A 61 4.12 35.04 -3.45
C ASN A 61 4.33 33.96 -4.53
N LEU A 62 3.52 32.92 -4.54
CA LEU A 62 3.65 31.73 -5.39
C LEU A 62 3.12 31.95 -6.81
N VAL A 63 3.77 32.80 -7.60
CA VAL A 63 3.37 33.11 -8.99
C VAL A 63 3.48 31.87 -9.87
N PHE A 64 4.58 31.11 -9.77
CA PHE A 64 4.75 29.85 -10.51
C PHE A 64 3.60 28.88 -10.22
N PHE A 65 3.27 28.65 -8.96
CA PHE A 65 2.19 27.73 -8.58
C PHE A 65 0.86 28.11 -9.25
N LYS A 66 0.47 29.38 -9.21
CA LYS A 66 -0.77 29.85 -9.85
C LYS A 66 -0.76 29.61 -11.36
N MET A 67 0.31 29.97 -12.04
CA MET A 67 0.48 29.78 -13.48
C MET A 67 0.47 28.28 -13.87
N TYR A 68 1.14 27.46 -13.08
CA TYR A 68 1.20 26.00 -13.26
C TYR A 68 -0.20 25.37 -13.14
N VAL A 69 -0.94 25.71 -12.09
CA VAL A 69 -2.30 25.18 -11.87
C VAL A 69 -3.26 25.64 -12.99
N GLU A 70 -3.19 26.90 -13.40
CA GLU A 70 -4.01 27.41 -14.51
C GLU A 70 -3.71 26.65 -15.82
N ARG A 71 -2.43 26.41 -16.12
CA ARG A 71 -2.03 25.64 -17.30
C ARG A 71 -2.57 24.20 -17.23
N ILE A 72 -2.47 23.53 -16.10
CA ILE A 72 -3.02 22.17 -15.90
C ILE A 72 -4.54 22.17 -16.14
N LYS A 73 -5.27 23.11 -15.56
CA LYS A 73 -6.73 23.23 -15.75
C LYS A 73 -7.11 23.44 -17.22
N THR A 74 -6.38 24.29 -17.94
CA THR A 74 -6.59 24.51 -19.38
C THR A 74 -6.40 23.21 -20.16
N ARG A 75 -5.33 22.49 -19.89
CA ARG A 75 -5.04 21.21 -20.58
C ARG A 75 -6.07 20.13 -20.26
N ILE A 76 -6.62 20.09 -19.04
CA ILE A 76 -7.71 19.18 -18.67
C ILE A 76 -8.95 19.46 -19.54
N GLN A 77 -9.33 20.72 -19.78
CA GLN A 77 -10.46 21.08 -20.62
C GLN A 77 -10.26 20.65 -22.10
N GLU A 78 -9.05 20.85 -22.61
CA GLU A 78 -8.71 20.35 -23.95
C GLU A 78 -8.84 18.82 -24.06
N LYS A 79 -8.36 18.10 -23.04
CA LYS A 79 -8.48 16.62 -23.00
C LYS A 79 -9.94 16.15 -23.00
N LYS A 80 -10.80 16.86 -22.26
CA LYS A 80 -12.24 16.59 -22.25
C LYS A 80 -12.82 16.66 -23.65
N SER A 81 -12.61 17.79 -24.33
CA SER A 81 -13.08 17.99 -25.71
C SER A 81 -12.54 16.96 -26.68
N TRP A 82 -11.24 16.59 -26.55
CA TRP A 82 -10.64 15.58 -27.42
C TRP A 82 -11.19 14.18 -27.18
N SER A 83 -11.41 13.82 -25.91
CA SER A 83 -11.97 12.50 -25.56
C SER A 83 -13.39 12.35 -26.10
N GLU A 84 -14.23 13.37 -25.95
CA GLU A 84 -15.59 13.38 -26.45
C GLU A 84 -15.61 13.25 -27.98
N ALA A 85 -14.84 14.06 -28.69
CA ALA A 85 -14.75 14.04 -30.15
C ALA A 85 -14.25 12.67 -30.68
N LEU A 86 -13.15 12.15 -30.08
CA LEU A 86 -12.55 10.88 -30.53
C LEU A 86 -13.47 9.66 -30.30
N LEU A 87 -14.26 9.68 -29.25
CA LEU A 87 -15.11 8.55 -28.88
C LEU A 87 -16.54 8.63 -29.46
N GLN A 88 -16.93 9.78 -30.05
CA GLN A 88 -18.16 9.90 -30.85
C GLN A 88 -17.97 9.37 -32.26
N GLU A 89 -16.78 9.45 -32.84
CA GLU A 89 -16.44 8.99 -34.17
C GLU A 89 -16.21 7.46 -34.24
N PRO A 90 -16.41 6.81 -35.39
CA PRO A 90 -16.02 5.42 -35.59
C PRO A 90 -14.51 5.23 -35.34
N ILE A 91 -14.15 4.27 -34.51
CA ILE A 91 -12.74 3.96 -34.20
C ILE A 91 -12.26 2.85 -35.13
N LEU A 92 -11.17 3.12 -35.86
CA LEU A 92 -10.47 2.14 -36.69
C LEU A 92 -9.45 1.40 -35.78
N LEU A 93 -9.58 0.07 -35.73
CA LEU A 93 -8.68 -0.82 -34.99
C LEU A 93 -7.55 -1.41 -35.87
N GLU A 94 -7.40 -0.88 -37.06
CA GLU A 94 -6.43 -1.26 -38.09
C GLU A 94 -5.41 -0.12 -38.30
N THR A 95 -4.60 0.14 -37.28
CA THR A 95 -3.53 1.17 -37.32
C THR A 95 -2.15 0.55 -37.11
N THR A 96 -1.13 1.15 -37.70
CA THR A 96 0.28 0.80 -37.45
C THR A 96 0.89 1.48 -36.24
N ASP A 97 0.09 2.28 -35.53
CA ASP A 97 0.53 2.98 -34.33
C ASP A 97 0.95 2.02 -33.21
N VAL A 98 1.83 2.50 -32.37
CA VAL A 98 2.27 1.84 -31.13
C VAL A 98 2.03 2.80 -29.98
N TYR A 99 1.57 2.27 -28.85
CA TYR A 99 1.41 3.02 -27.60
C TYR A 99 2.41 2.53 -26.57
N GLU A 100 3.19 3.46 -25.99
CA GLU A 100 4.10 3.17 -24.86
C GLU A 100 3.31 3.21 -23.55
N THR A 101 3.30 2.08 -22.83
CA THR A 101 2.57 1.95 -21.56
C THR A 101 3.42 2.31 -20.34
N ASP A 102 4.74 2.38 -20.48
CA ASP A 102 5.66 2.76 -19.42
C ASP A 102 5.78 4.29 -19.32
N GLY A 103 5.28 4.86 -18.22
CA GLY A 103 5.33 6.31 -17.98
C GLY A 103 6.75 6.88 -17.90
N ASP A 104 7.74 6.09 -17.50
CA ASP A 104 9.14 6.55 -17.45
C ASP A 104 9.74 6.74 -18.84
N LYS A 105 9.31 5.92 -19.81
CA LYS A 105 9.71 6.03 -21.22
C LYS A 105 8.91 7.09 -21.99
N GLN A 106 7.81 7.61 -21.42
CA GLN A 106 7.05 8.69 -22.03
C GLN A 106 7.75 10.03 -21.89
N HIS A 107 7.68 10.86 -22.91
CA HIS A 107 8.26 12.20 -22.98
C HIS A 107 7.18 13.25 -23.23
N PHE A 108 7.48 14.52 -22.95
CA PHE A 108 6.59 15.61 -23.32
C PHE A 108 6.39 15.67 -24.82
N SER A 109 5.13 15.76 -25.24
CA SER A 109 4.79 16.02 -26.64
C SER A 109 5.29 17.40 -27.05
N LYS A 110 5.84 17.54 -28.26
CA LYS A 110 6.45 18.78 -28.74
C LYS A 110 5.42 19.90 -28.91
N SER A 111 4.23 19.56 -29.35
CA SER A 111 3.12 20.48 -29.66
C SER A 111 1.78 19.99 -29.13
N ALA A 112 0.76 20.83 -29.13
CA ALA A 112 -0.61 20.45 -28.84
C ALA A 112 -1.17 19.39 -29.82
N PHE A 113 -0.71 19.43 -31.07
CA PHE A 113 -1.07 18.43 -32.08
C PHE A 113 -0.51 17.05 -31.72
N ASP A 114 0.79 16.98 -31.37
CA ASP A 114 1.43 15.72 -30.95
C ASP A 114 0.79 15.20 -29.65
N LEU A 115 0.48 16.10 -28.72
CA LEU A 115 -0.18 15.76 -27.46
C LEU A 115 -1.58 15.16 -27.69
N LYS A 116 -2.35 15.72 -28.65
CA LYS A 116 -3.64 15.18 -29.06
C LYS A 116 -3.50 13.80 -29.71
N ASN A 117 -2.44 13.60 -30.49
CA ASN A 117 -2.19 12.29 -31.10
C ASN A 117 -1.79 11.22 -30.09
N GLU A 118 -0.90 11.54 -29.12
CA GLU A 118 -0.59 10.60 -28.02
C GLU A 118 -1.82 10.30 -27.16
N TRP A 119 -2.68 11.31 -26.91
CA TRP A 119 -3.94 11.11 -26.22
C TRP A 119 -4.89 10.17 -27.00
N ARG A 120 -4.96 10.33 -28.33
CA ARG A 120 -5.70 9.42 -29.20
C ARG A 120 -5.20 7.98 -29.07
N LYS A 121 -3.88 7.78 -29.10
CA LYS A 121 -3.27 6.44 -28.94
C LYS A 121 -3.64 5.81 -27.59
N MET A 122 -3.61 6.59 -26.51
CA MET A 122 -4.01 6.13 -25.18
C MET A 122 -5.49 5.71 -25.16
N ILE A 123 -6.39 6.50 -25.72
CA ILE A 123 -7.82 6.18 -25.80
C ILE A 123 -8.01 4.92 -26.65
N LEU A 124 -7.33 4.81 -27.80
CA LEU A 124 -7.42 3.64 -28.67
C LEU A 124 -6.97 2.37 -27.93
N TYR A 125 -5.85 2.44 -27.20
CA TYR A 125 -5.39 1.36 -26.34
C TYR A 125 -6.48 0.92 -25.34
N GLN A 126 -7.12 1.87 -24.66
CA GLN A 126 -8.18 1.57 -23.67
C GLN A 126 -9.41 0.92 -24.31
N VAL A 127 -9.80 1.35 -25.52
CA VAL A 127 -10.88 0.73 -26.29
C VAL A 127 -10.49 -0.69 -26.69
N MET A 128 -9.26 -0.90 -27.18
CA MET A 128 -8.77 -2.22 -27.59
C MET A 128 -8.75 -3.23 -26.45
N VAL A 129 -8.34 -2.81 -25.26
CA VAL A 129 -8.40 -3.68 -24.04
C VAL A 129 -9.82 -4.19 -23.83
N ARG A 130 -10.82 -3.31 -23.88
CA ARG A 130 -12.24 -3.67 -23.69
C ARG A 130 -12.82 -4.53 -24.84
N VAL A 131 -12.40 -4.24 -26.07
CA VAL A 131 -12.78 -5.05 -27.22
C VAL A 131 -12.22 -6.46 -27.09
N ASP A 132 -10.95 -6.62 -26.71
CA ASP A 132 -10.34 -7.94 -26.49
C ASP A 132 -11.03 -8.72 -25.37
N GLU A 133 -11.38 -8.04 -24.25
CA GLU A 133 -12.17 -8.64 -23.15
C GLU A 133 -13.54 -9.14 -23.66
N GLY A 134 -14.26 -8.31 -24.42
CA GLY A 134 -15.56 -8.64 -24.96
C GLY A 134 -15.50 -9.81 -25.95
N LEU A 135 -14.56 -9.79 -26.89
CA LEU A 135 -14.33 -10.89 -27.83
C LEU A 135 -13.93 -12.18 -27.13
N THR A 136 -13.03 -12.10 -26.15
CA THR A 136 -12.59 -13.27 -25.36
C THR A 136 -13.75 -13.88 -24.55
N ALA A 137 -14.63 -13.04 -23.99
CA ALA A 137 -15.82 -13.51 -23.28
C ALA A 137 -16.83 -14.20 -24.22
N LEU A 138 -16.98 -13.70 -25.42
CA LEU A 138 -17.84 -14.29 -26.43
C LEU A 138 -17.30 -15.63 -26.94
N GLU A 139 -16.01 -15.72 -27.23
CA GLU A 139 -15.32 -16.93 -27.67
C GLU A 139 -15.40 -18.07 -26.67
N LYS A 140 -15.44 -17.76 -25.37
CA LYS A 140 -15.66 -18.77 -24.30
C LYS A 140 -17.09 -19.36 -24.29
N LYS A 141 -18.07 -18.65 -24.85
CA LYS A 141 -19.48 -19.06 -24.82
C LYS A 141 -19.94 -19.73 -26.10
N SER A 142 -19.30 -19.47 -27.23
CA SER A 142 -19.78 -19.85 -28.56
C SER A 142 -18.67 -19.76 -29.59
N THR A 143 -18.96 -20.26 -30.77
CA THR A 143 -18.20 -20.17 -32.02
C THR A 143 -17.87 -18.74 -32.47
N LYS A 144 -17.11 -18.58 -33.55
CA LYS A 144 -16.65 -17.32 -34.14
C LYS A 144 -17.66 -16.17 -34.08
N PRO A 145 -17.28 -15.00 -33.60
CA PRO A 145 -18.17 -13.84 -33.51
C PRO A 145 -18.67 -13.40 -34.88
N THR A 146 -19.95 -13.06 -34.98
CA THR A 146 -20.53 -12.44 -36.18
C THR A 146 -20.10 -10.98 -36.29
N LYS A 147 -20.25 -10.38 -37.52
CA LYS A 147 -19.98 -8.94 -37.71
C LYS A 147 -20.81 -8.07 -36.77
N TYR A 148 -22.09 -8.36 -36.60
CA TYR A 148 -23.00 -7.65 -35.71
C TYR A 148 -22.53 -7.69 -34.24
N GLN A 149 -22.04 -8.83 -33.75
CA GLN A 149 -21.52 -8.97 -32.42
C GLN A 149 -20.21 -8.17 -32.23
N ASN A 150 -19.35 -8.14 -33.26
CA ASN A 150 -18.13 -7.32 -33.24
C ASN A 150 -18.46 -5.82 -33.15
N ASP A 151 -19.41 -5.34 -33.93
CA ASP A 151 -19.85 -3.94 -33.95
C ASP A 151 -20.48 -3.56 -32.58
N SER A 152 -21.29 -4.45 -32.01
CA SER A 152 -21.85 -4.25 -30.66
C SER A 152 -20.78 -4.17 -29.55
N ILE A 153 -19.78 -5.07 -29.57
CA ILE A 153 -18.67 -5.06 -28.64
C ILE A 153 -17.85 -3.78 -28.78
N LEU A 154 -17.57 -3.35 -30.00
CA LEU A 154 -16.82 -2.11 -30.24
C LEU A 154 -17.58 -0.89 -29.74
N ASN A 155 -18.89 -0.83 -29.97
CA ASN A 155 -19.72 0.28 -29.49
C ASN A 155 -19.79 0.30 -27.96
N ASP A 156 -19.98 -0.84 -27.28
CA ASP A 156 -19.97 -0.96 -25.83
C ASP A 156 -18.60 -0.54 -25.25
N ALA A 157 -17.51 -0.97 -25.86
CA ALA A 157 -16.16 -0.58 -25.46
C ALA A 157 -15.93 0.94 -25.56
N ARG A 158 -16.42 1.58 -26.62
CA ARG A 158 -16.38 3.04 -26.81
C ARG A 158 -17.15 3.76 -25.70
N GLN A 159 -18.41 3.38 -25.48
CA GLN A 159 -19.27 4.00 -24.46
C GLN A 159 -18.68 3.87 -23.05
N LYS A 160 -18.19 2.69 -22.70
CA LYS A 160 -17.51 2.47 -21.41
C LYS A 160 -16.22 3.29 -21.30
N THR A 161 -15.46 3.42 -22.38
CA THR A 161 -14.25 4.25 -22.39
C THR A 161 -14.60 5.73 -22.21
N LEU A 162 -15.63 6.22 -22.91
CA LEU A 162 -16.11 7.60 -22.75
C LEU A 162 -16.57 7.87 -21.32
N LYS A 163 -17.38 7.00 -20.75
CA LYS A 163 -17.82 7.10 -19.36
C LYS A 163 -16.62 7.22 -18.40
N ASN A 164 -15.64 6.31 -18.52
CA ASN A 164 -14.46 6.31 -17.64
C ASN A 164 -13.58 7.55 -17.84
N GLN A 165 -13.44 8.03 -19.09
CA GLN A 165 -12.71 9.28 -19.37
C GLN A 165 -13.40 10.48 -18.73
N ASN A 166 -14.72 10.58 -18.86
CA ASN A 166 -15.50 11.67 -18.28
C ASN A 166 -15.43 11.65 -16.73
N GLU A 167 -15.51 10.48 -16.11
CA GLU A 167 -15.35 10.34 -14.66
C GLU A 167 -13.93 10.73 -14.19
N TRP A 168 -12.89 10.33 -14.92
CA TRP A 168 -11.52 10.71 -14.62
C TRP A 168 -11.28 12.22 -14.76
N ILE A 169 -11.77 12.81 -15.86
CA ILE A 169 -11.68 14.27 -16.11
C ILE A 169 -12.45 15.03 -15.02
N LYS A 170 -13.68 14.60 -14.71
CA LYS A 170 -14.50 15.19 -13.65
C LYS A 170 -13.79 15.20 -12.28
N ARG A 171 -13.05 14.14 -11.94
CA ARG A 171 -12.21 14.13 -10.72
C ARG A 171 -11.09 15.17 -10.78
N LEU A 172 -10.43 15.36 -11.92
CA LEU A 172 -9.40 16.37 -12.08
C LEU A 172 -9.97 17.81 -12.02
N GLU A 173 -11.15 18.02 -12.63
CA GLU A 173 -11.85 19.32 -12.60
C GLU A 173 -12.28 19.74 -11.20
N ARG A 174 -12.64 18.78 -10.34
CA ARG A 174 -13.06 19.03 -8.95
C ARG A 174 -11.91 19.32 -8.01
N ARG A 175 -10.67 19.06 -8.41
CA ARG A 175 -9.51 19.33 -7.57
C ARG A 175 -9.47 20.78 -7.15
N THR A 176 -9.45 20.99 -5.84
CA THR A 176 -9.39 22.30 -5.22
C THR A 176 -7.98 22.89 -5.27
N GLU A 177 -7.87 24.20 -5.13
CA GLU A 177 -6.56 24.85 -5.03
C GLU A 177 -5.75 24.34 -3.83
N LYS A 178 -6.42 23.99 -2.72
CA LYS A 178 -5.77 23.39 -1.54
C LYS A 178 -5.12 22.04 -1.84
N GLU A 179 -5.75 21.21 -2.67
CA GLU A 179 -5.19 19.90 -3.07
C GLU A 179 -3.98 20.08 -3.99
N TYR A 180 -4.05 21.01 -4.96
CA TYR A 180 -2.89 21.36 -5.78
C TYR A 180 -1.75 21.92 -4.93
N PHE A 181 -2.08 22.75 -3.94
CA PHE A 181 -1.09 23.32 -3.03
C PHE A 181 -0.44 22.22 -2.16
N GLY A 182 -1.21 21.28 -1.62
CA GLY A 182 -0.67 20.14 -0.88
C GLY A 182 0.30 19.29 -1.73
N GLU A 183 -0.03 19.08 -3.00
CA GLU A 183 0.85 18.39 -3.95
C GLU A 183 2.13 19.18 -4.22
N PHE A 184 2.04 20.51 -4.43
CA PHE A 184 3.19 21.39 -4.60
C PHE A 184 4.12 21.37 -3.36
N VAL A 185 3.56 21.44 -2.16
CA VAL A 185 4.31 21.29 -0.91
C VAL A 185 4.98 19.91 -0.84
N ASN A 186 4.29 18.85 -1.29
CA ASN A 186 4.85 17.50 -1.33
C ASN A 186 5.95 17.33 -2.39
N HIS A 187 5.92 18.07 -3.48
CA HIS A 187 7.06 18.15 -4.38
C HIS A 187 8.28 18.77 -3.71
N PHE A 188 8.09 19.83 -2.91
CA PHE A 188 9.16 20.44 -2.13
C PHE A 188 9.71 19.49 -1.07
N THR A 189 8.86 18.89 -0.23
CA THR A 189 9.31 17.99 0.84
C THR A 189 10.04 16.76 0.30
N SER A 190 9.66 16.26 -0.88
CA SER A 190 10.34 15.13 -1.55
C SER A 190 11.78 15.44 -1.98
N LEU A 191 12.17 16.72 -2.02
CA LEU A 191 13.57 17.10 -2.27
C LEU A 191 14.50 16.80 -1.10
N LEU A 192 13.98 16.56 0.11
CA LEU A 192 14.74 16.21 1.30
C LEU A 192 14.98 14.70 1.36
N ASP A 193 13.89 13.94 1.32
CA ASP A 193 13.86 12.48 1.32
C ASP A 193 12.45 11.97 0.91
N PRO A 194 12.27 10.68 0.59
CA PRO A 194 10.99 10.16 0.13
C PRO A 194 9.91 10.05 1.21
N HIS A 195 10.22 10.26 2.47
CA HIS A 195 9.32 10.03 3.61
C HIS A 195 8.87 11.32 4.31
N THR A 196 9.57 12.44 4.07
CA THR A 196 9.14 13.75 4.53
C THR A 196 7.99 14.23 3.65
N GLN A 197 6.82 14.45 4.26
CA GLN A 197 5.58 14.69 3.53
C GLN A 197 4.61 15.57 4.34
N PHE A 198 3.95 16.49 3.64
CA PHE A 198 2.81 17.22 4.16
C PHE A 198 1.54 16.36 4.09
N PHE A 199 0.77 16.37 5.16
CA PHE A 199 -0.53 15.72 5.27
C PHE A 199 -1.61 16.77 5.52
N ALA A 200 -2.56 16.86 4.60
CA ALA A 200 -3.78 17.60 4.86
C ALA A 200 -4.55 16.97 6.06
N PRO A 201 -5.41 17.72 6.77
CA PRO A 201 -6.09 17.20 7.96
C PRO A 201 -6.82 15.88 7.77
N VAL A 202 -7.46 15.69 6.62
CA VAL A 202 -8.16 14.44 6.27
C VAL A 202 -7.16 13.28 6.07
N GLU A 203 -6.05 13.54 5.41
CA GLU A 203 -4.99 12.53 5.17
C GLU A 203 -4.33 12.13 6.48
N ARG A 204 -4.07 13.08 7.39
CA ARG A 204 -3.55 12.80 8.72
C ARG A 204 -4.48 11.89 9.50
N LYS A 205 -5.77 12.17 9.52
CA LYS A 205 -6.78 11.33 10.18
C LYS A 205 -6.81 9.91 9.60
N ARG A 206 -6.72 9.77 8.26
CA ARG A 206 -6.65 8.44 7.60
C ARG A 206 -5.39 7.68 7.99
N PHE A 207 -4.25 8.37 8.08
CA PHE A 207 -3.00 7.76 8.55
C PHE A 207 -3.13 7.22 9.98
N ASP A 208 -3.65 8.04 10.92
CA ASP A 208 -3.83 7.63 12.31
C ASP A 208 -4.77 6.42 12.44
N GLN A 209 -5.85 6.37 11.65
CA GLN A 209 -6.76 5.24 11.57
C GLN A 209 -6.07 3.97 11.04
N SER A 210 -5.20 4.10 10.04
CA SER A 210 -4.45 2.95 9.50
C SER A 210 -3.44 2.39 10.50
N MET A 211 -2.84 3.26 11.31
CA MET A 211 -1.86 2.87 12.34
C MET A 211 -2.51 2.22 13.55
N SER A 212 -3.69 2.67 13.95
CA SER A 212 -4.42 2.11 15.10
C SER A 212 -5.23 0.85 14.76
N GLY A 213 -5.50 0.59 13.48
CA GLY A 213 -6.41 -0.49 13.05
C GLY A 213 -7.86 -0.27 13.44
N GLN A 214 -8.21 0.97 13.79
CA GLN A 214 -9.53 1.33 14.30
C GLN A 214 -10.05 2.59 13.60
N PHE A 215 -11.37 2.70 13.51
CA PHE A 215 -12.03 3.93 13.07
C PHE A 215 -13.35 4.14 13.81
N GLU A 216 -13.83 5.38 13.84
CA GLU A 216 -15.10 5.73 14.44
C GLU A 216 -16.19 5.85 13.38
N GLY A 217 -17.29 5.13 13.58
CA GLY A 217 -18.38 5.11 12.60
C GLY A 217 -19.48 4.12 12.92
N ILE A 218 -20.13 3.59 11.90
CA ILE A 218 -21.30 2.69 12.04
C ILE A 218 -20.94 1.20 11.91
N GLY A 219 -19.79 0.86 11.30
CA GLY A 219 -19.36 -0.55 11.10
C GLY A 219 -20.10 -1.28 10.00
N ALA A 220 -20.22 -0.64 8.84
CA ALA A 220 -20.69 -1.25 7.61
C ALA A 220 -19.61 -1.14 6.53
N ARG A 221 -19.40 -2.21 5.75
CA ARG A 221 -18.62 -2.16 4.50
C ARG A 221 -19.54 -1.67 3.39
N LEU A 222 -19.07 -0.68 2.64
CA LEU A 222 -19.85 0.00 1.62
C LEU A 222 -19.21 -0.20 0.25
N GLN A 223 -20.06 -0.26 -0.78
CA GLN A 223 -19.66 -0.35 -2.18
C GLN A 223 -20.51 0.60 -3.01
N GLN A 224 -19.89 1.38 -3.88
CA GLN A 224 -20.65 2.20 -4.82
C GLN A 224 -20.96 1.42 -6.09
N LYS A 225 -22.22 1.45 -6.49
CA LYS A 225 -22.69 0.87 -7.76
C LYS A 225 -23.70 1.83 -8.41
N ASP A 226 -23.43 2.21 -9.64
CA ASP A 226 -24.29 3.12 -10.43
C ASP A 226 -24.68 4.40 -9.67
N GLY A 227 -23.69 5.04 -8.99
CA GLY A 227 -23.87 6.25 -8.21
C GLY A 227 -24.51 6.06 -6.83
N ILE A 228 -24.96 4.85 -6.50
CA ILE A 228 -25.64 4.54 -5.23
C ILE A 228 -24.67 3.81 -4.28
N LEU A 229 -24.66 4.24 -3.03
CA LEU A 229 -23.85 3.63 -1.98
C LEU A 229 -24.63 2.46 -1.33
N LYS A 230 -24.17 1.23 -1.59
CA LYS A 230 -24.79 0.00 -1.12
C LYS A 230 -24.01 -0.61 0.06
N VAL A 231 -24.74 -1.11 1.06
CA VAL A 231 -24.16 -1.89 2.15
C VAL A 231 -23.80 -3.29 1.64
N SER A 232 -22.51 -3.61 1.59
CA SER A 232 -22.02 -4.94 1.17
C SER A 232 -21.95 -5.91 2.35
N GLU A 233 -21.62 -5.44 3.56
CA GLU A 233 -21.46 -6.25 4.76
C GLU A 233 -21.69 -5.41 6.02
N ILE A 234 -22.22 -6.01 7.08
CA ILE A 234 -22.27 -5.42 8.43
C ILE A 234 -21.21 -6.10 9.30
N ILE A 235 -20.33 -5.30 9.91
CA ILE A 235 -19.28 -5.79 10.80
C ILE A 235 -19.93 -6.24 12.13
N ILE A 236 -19.74 -7.49 12.50
CA ILE A 236 -20.32 -8.05 13.74
C ILE A 236 -19.76 -7.32 14.96
N GLY A 237 -20.64 -7.07 15.95
CA GLY A 237 -20.31 -6.30 17.15
C GLY A 237 -20.32 -4.79 16.98
N SER A 238 -20.38 -4.29 15.73
CA SER A 238 -20.43 -2.86 15.42
C SER A 238 -21.76 -2.19 15.80
N PRO A 239 -21.82 -0.85 15.79
CA PRO A 239 -23.06 -0.11 15.99
C PRO A 239 -24.20 -0.53 15.06
N SER A 240 -23.95 -0.70 13.77
CA SER A 240 -24.95 -1.18 12.80
C SER A 240 -25.45 -2.58 13.12
N TYR A 241 -24.56 -3.46 13.58
CA TYR A 241 -24.92 -4.81 13.99
C TYR A 241 -25.82 -4.81 15.22
N LYS A 242 -25.46 -4.03 16.26
CA LYS A 242 -26.24 -3.91 17.53
C LYS A 242 -27.59 -3.26 17.30
N GLN A 243 -27.65 -2.24 16.44
CA GLN A 243 -28.87 -1.55 16.07
C GLN A 243 -29.84 -2.48 15.28
N GLY A 244 -29.27 -3.31 14.38
CA GLY A 244 -29.97 -4.48 13.81
C GLY A 244 -30.87 -4.22 12.60
N GLU A 245 -31.17 -2.96 12.21
CA GLU A 245 -32.07 -2.66 11.09
C GLU A 245 -31.33 -2.48 9.77
N LEU A 246 -30.09 -1.96 9.78
CA LEU A 246 -29.25 -1.87 8.59
C LEU A 246 -28.76 -3.27 8.20
N LYS A 247 -28.92 -3.64 6.94
CA LYS A 247 -28.58 -4.96 6.42
C LYS A 247 -27.72 -4.89 5.16
N ALA A 248 -26.96 -5.96 4.90
CA ALA A 248 -26.31 -6.13 3.61
C ALA A 248 -27.36 -6.13 2.48
N GLY A 249 -27.07 -5.42 1.42
CA GLY A 249 -27.97 -5.21 0.28
C GLY A 249 -28.76 -3.89 0.33
N ASP A 250 -28.83 -3.21 1.46
CA ASP A 250 -29.50 -1.91 1.59
C ASP A 250 -28.75 -0.83 0.79
N ASP A 251 -29.48 0.07 0.14
CA ASP A 251 -28.96 1.24 -0.56
C ASP A 251 -29.09 2.49 0.34
N ILE A 252 -28.01 3.19 0.58
CA ILE A 252 -28.03 4.43 1.37
C ILE A 252 -28.26 5.61 0.42
N LEU A 253 -29.36 6.33 0.63
CA LEU A 253 -29.78 7.45 -0.21
C LEU A 253 -29.45 8.81 0.40
N LYS A 254 -29.64 8.97 1.73
CA LYS A 254 -29.37 10.23 2.44
C LYS A 254 -28.74 9.98 3.78
N VAL A 255 -27.99 10.99 4.26
CA VAL A 255 -27.31 10.99 5.56
C VAL A 255 -27.61 12.28 6.31
N ALA A 256 -28.03 12.16 7.57
CA ALA A 256 -28.23 13.30 8.46
C ALA A 256 -27.38 13.16 9.73
N GLN A 257 -26.87 14.29 10.24
CA GLN A 257 -26.14 14.35 11.50
C GLN A 257 -27.11 14.73 12.62
N GLY A 258 -27.38 13.81 13.56
CA GLY A 258 -28.33 14.04 14.65
C GLY A 258 -29.69 14.55 14.13
N SER A 259 -30.15 15.72 14.56
CA SER A 259 -31.40 16.35 14.13
C SER A 259 -31.33 17.16 12.84
N ASN A 260 -30.16 17.31 12.21
CA ASN A 260 -29.97 18.12 11.01
C ASN A 260 -30.75 17.57 9.81
N GLU A 261 -30.99 18.42 8.79
CA GLU A 261 -31.60 18.01 7.53
C GLU A 261 -30.75 16.96 6.81
N PRO A 262 -31.38 15.93 6.18
CA PRO A 262 -30.69 14.89 5.47
C PRO A 262 -30.03 15.40 4.17
N VAL A 263 -28.73 15.15 4.02
CA VAL A 263 -27.98 15.38 2.78
C VAL A 263 -28.19 14.20 1.84
N ASP A 264 -28.59 14.46 0.60
CA ASP A 264 -28.68 13.44 -0.46
C ASP A 264 -27.27 13.07 -0.89
N ILE A 265 -26.94 11.78 -0.87
CA ILE A 265 -25.63 11.25 -1.24
C ILE A 265 -25.66 10.46 -2.54
N THR A 266 -26.79 10.48 -3.27
CA THR A 266 -26.92 9.84 -4.58
C THR A 266 -25.98 10.55 -5.56
N ASP A 267 -25.22 9.80 -6.34
CA ASP A 267 -24.19 10.29 -7.27
C ASP A 267 -23.05 11.10 -6.62
N MET A 268 -22.98 11.16 -5.27
CA MET A 268 -21.84 11.71 -4.54
C MET A 268 -20.64 10.77 -4.68
N GLU A 269 -19.41 11.31 -4.66
CA GLU A 269 -18.21 10.47 -4.60
C GLU A 269 -18.22 9.63 -3.31
N MET A 270 -17.75 8.37 -3.43
CA MET A 270 -17.82 7.41 -2.31
C MET A 270 -17.11 7.92 -1.06
N GLU A 271 -15.97 8.58 -1.22
CA GLU A 271 -15.17 9.16 -0.14
C GLU A 271 -15.94 10.23 0.62
N ASP A 272 -16.59 11.15 -0.09
CA ASP A 272 -17.37 12.23 0.50
C ASP A 272 -18.60 11.70 1.25
N ALA A 273 -19.29 10.73 0.65
CA ALA A 273 -20.42 10.06 1.28
C ALA A 273 -20.00 9.28 2.54
N ILE A 274 -18.85 8.60 2.51
CA ILE A 274 -18.29 7.89 3.67
C ILE A 274 -17.92 8.86 4.79
N GLU A 275 -17.34 10.03 4.50
CA GLU A 275 -17.02 11.03 5.53
C GLU A 275 -18.28 11.55 6.24
N LEU A 276 -19.41 11.67 5.55
CA LEU A 276 -20.71 12.01 6.18
C LEU A 276 -21.24 10.87 7.08
N ILE A 277 -20.98 9.61 6.71
CA ILE A 277 -21.43 8.43 7.48
C ILE A 277 -20.54 8.23 8.71
N LYS A 278 -19.21 8.40 8.58
CA LYS A 278 -18.26 8.40 9.69
C LYS A 278 -18.51 9.57 10.64
N GLY A 279 -17.94 9.51 11.82
CA GLY A 279 -18.00 10.60 12.80
C GLY A 279 -17.62 10.13 14.18
N LYS A 280 -17.50 11.06 15.13
CA LYS A 280 -17.04 10.80 16.50
C LYS A 280 -17.90 9.78 17.21
N LYS A 281 -17.30 8.90 18.01
CA LYS A 281 -17.97 8.00 18.96
C LYS A 281 -19.02 8.74 19.78
N GLY A 282 -20.18 8.13 19.95
CA GLY A 282 -21.30 8.67 20.70
C GLY A 282 -22.19 9.65 19.93
N THR A 283 -21.81 10.04 18.70
CA THR A 283 -22.65 10.90 17.86
C THR A 283 -23.65 10.08 17.05
N GLU A 284 -24.85 10.64 16.83
CA GLU A 284 -25.89 10.02 16.03
C GLU A 284 -25.73 10.33 14.55
N VAL A 285 -25.91 9.30 13.71
CA VAL A 285 -26.16 9.43 12.27
C VAL A 285 -27.50 8.79 11.93
N ARG A 286 -28.30 9.49 11.13
CA ARG A 286 -29.55 8.95 10.57
C ARG A 286 -29.36 8.68 9.09
N LEU A 287 -29.57 7.44 8.69
CA LEU A 287 -29.45 6.99 7.30
C LEU A 287 -30.84 6.78 6.71
N THR A 288 -31.14 7.46 5.62
CA THR A 288 -32.29 7.12 4.79
C THR A 288 -31.88 6.02 3.83
N VAL A 289 -32.42 4.83 4.01
CA VAL A 289 -32.04 3.65 3.22
C VAL A 289 -33.21 3.11 2.43
N ARG A 290 -32.93 2.62 1.21
CA ARG A 290 -33.85 1.79 0.43
C ARG A 290 -33.52 0.33 0.70
N LYS A 291 -34.51 -0.41 1.18
CA LYS A 291 -34.40 -1.84 1.51
C LYS A 291 -34.50 -2.69 0.24
N ASN A 292 -34.12 -3.97 0.33
CA ASN A 292 -34.23 -4.93 -0.77
C ASN A 292 -35.66 -5.13 -1.31
N ASP A 293 -36.68 -4.83 -0.51
CA ASP A 293 -38.09 -4.83 -0.88
C ASP A 293 -38.57 -3.50 -1.50
N ASN A 294 -37.65 -2.59 -1.80
CA ASN A 294 -37.85 -1.20 -2.25
C ASN A 294 -38.55 -0.26 -1.25
N SER A 295 -38.82 -0.68 -0.02
CA SER A 295 -39.30 0.24 1.01
C SER A 295 -38.18 1.20 1.44
N THR A 296 -38.55 2.42 1.83
CA THR A 296 -37.62 3.43 2.36
C THR A 296 -37.77 3.52 3.87
N LYS A 297 -36.64 3.49 4.58
CA LYS A 297 -36.61 3.59 6.04
C LYS A 297 -35.53 4.55 6.51
N VAL A 298 -35.79 5.29 7.59
CA VAL A 298 -34.76 6.09 8.28
C VAL A 298 -34.26 5.27 9.46
N ILE A 299 -32.96 5.02 9.50
CA ILE A 299 -32.28 4.22 10.52
C ILE A 299 -31.35 5.14 11.30
N SER A 300 -31.54 5.22 12.62
CA SER A 300 -30.66 5.95 13.53
C SER A 300 -29.62 5.01 14.11
N ILE A 301 -28.35 5.42 14.05
CA ILE A 301 -27.21 4.64 14.56
C ILE A 301 -26.32 5.57 15.39
N ILE A 302 -26.02 5.18 16.62
CA ILE A 302 -25.01 5.85 17.44
C ILE A 302 -23.65 5.28 17.08
N ARG A 303 -22.74 6.14 16.62
CA ARG A 303 -21.39 5.75 16.21
C ARG A 303 -20.56 5.26 17.39
N ASP A 304 -19.70 4.31 17.14
CA ASP A 304 -18.73 3.80 18.11
C ASP A 304 -17.40 3.49 17.40
N VAL A 305 -16.43 3.06 18.17
CA VAL A 305 -15.15 2.54 17.64
C VAL A 305 -15.39 1.17 17.01
N ILE A 306 -14.83 1.00 15.83
CA ILE A 306 -14.87 -0.24 15.06
C ILE A 306 -13.44 -0.72 14.87
N GLU A 307 -13.17 -1.94 15.27
CA GLU A 307 -11.89 -2.62 15.06
C GLU A 307 -11.89 -3.37 13.74
N ILE A 308 -10.83 -3.19 12.95
CA ILE A 308 -10.61 -3.95 11.72
C ILE A 308 -9.75 -5.16 12.08
N GLU A 309 -10.38 -6.29 12.38
CA GLU A 309 -9.66 -7.48 12.86
C GLU A 309 -8.54 -7.95 11.93
N GLU A 310 -8.67 -7.74 10.63
CA GLU A 310 -7.67 -8.09 9.63
C GLU A 310 -6.36 -7.30 9.77
N THR A 311 -6.36 -6.20 10.52
CA THR A 311 -5.17 -5.37 10.79
C THR A 311 -4.36 -5.84 12.00
N PHE A 312 -4.86 -6.80 12.76
CA PHE A 312 -4.19 -7.31 13.95
C PHE A 312 -3.46 -8.64 13.68
N ALA A 313 -2.52 -8.95 14.59
CA ALA A 313 -1.81 -10.22 14.55
C ALA A 313 -2.77 -11.41 14.67
N LYS A 314 -2.53 -12.46 13.89
CA LYS A 314 -3.30 -13.69 13.94
C LYS A 314 -2.43 -14.92 13.75
N SER A 315 -2.86 -16.05 14.29
CA SER A 315 -2.08 -17.27 14.29
C SER A 315 -2.80 -18.49 13.71
N ALA A 316 -2.00 -19.46 13.29
CA ALA A 316 -2.45 -20.77 12.86
C ALA A 316 -1.46 -21.84 13.32
N VAL A 317 -1.94 -23.08 13.42
CA VAL A 317 -1.09 -24.27 13.63
C VAL A 317 -0.81 -24.89 12.27
N LEU A 318 0.47 -25.06 11.98
CA LEU A 318 0.94 -25.77 10.80
C LEU A 318 1.17 -27.26 11.14
N LYS A 319 0.70 -28.13 10.27
CA LYS A 319 0.88 -29.57 10.34
C LYS A 319 1.88 -30.01 9.28
N ASN A 320 3.07 -30.39 9.73
CA ASN A 320 4.15 -30.87 8.87
C ASN A 320 5.02 -31.86 9.64
N ASN A 321 4.49 -33.08 9.93
CA ASN A 321 5.01 -34.11 10.83
C ASN A 321 5.06 -33.69 12.30
N ASP A 322 5.56 -32.47 12.63
CA ASP A 322 5.47 -31.82 13.94
C ASP A 322 4.46 -30.64 13.87
N LEU A 323 3.90 -30.26 15.02
CA LEU A 323 3.10 -29.05 15.15
C LEU A 323 4.03 -27.83 15.21
N GLN A 324 3.81 -26.85 14.35
CA GLN A 324 4.52 -25.58 14.35
C GLN A 324 3.53 -24.42 14.45
N GLY A 325 3.94 -23.37 15.12
CA GLY A 325 3.17 -22.12 15.20
C GLY A 325 3.48 -21.24 13.99
N TYR A 326 2.46 -20.60 13.48
CA TYR A 326 2.56 -19.53 12.50
C TYR A 326 1.85 -18.30 13.03
N ILE A 327 2.50 -17.14 12.97
CA ILE A 327 1.92 -15.84 13.30
C ILE A 327 2.12 -14.92 12.10
N TYR A 328 1.04 -14.33 11.62
CA TYR A 328 1.06 -13.25 10.64
C TYR A 328 0.92 -11.91 11.36
N LEU A 329 1.87 -11.01 11.14
CA LEU A 329 1.88 -9.65 11.67
C LEU A 329 1.79 -8.65 10.51
N PRO A 330 0.64 -8.02 10.27
CA PRO A 330 0.44 -7.14 9.11
C PRO A 330 1.12 -5.78 9.22
N SER A 331 1.29 -5.26 10.45
CA SER A 331 1.99 -4.01 10.74
C SER A 331 2.43 -3.96 12.20
N PHE A 332 3.34 -3.04 12.54
CA PHE A 332 3.70 -2.73 13.94
C PHE A 332 2.75 -1.67 14.49
N TYR A 333 1.48 -2.07 14.63
CA TYR A 333 0.40 -1.21 15.11
C TYR A 333 0.50 -0.93 16.60
N THR A 334 0.04 0.27 16.97
CA THR A 334 -0.11 0.70 18.36
C THR A 334 -1.12 1.84 18.42
N ASP A 335 -1.87 1.93 19.51
CA ASP A 335 -2.75 3.07 19.80
C ASP A 335 -2.30 3.73 21.10
N PHE A 336 -1.71 4.91 21.00
CA PHE A 336 -1.22 5.70 22.13
C PHE A 336 -2.32 6.46 22.87
N THR A 337 -3.57 6.45 22.37
CA THR A 337 -4.61 7.35 22.86
C THR A 337 -5.55 6.72 23.88
N ARG A 338 -5.51 5.40 24.09
CA ARG A 338 -6.49 4.68 24.91
C ARG A 338 -5.84 3.65 25.82
N ASN A 339 -6.32 3.59 27.08
CA ASN A 339 -6.01 2.48 27.99
C ASN A 339 -6.69 1.20 27.49
N GLY A 340 -5.94 0.09 27.39
CA GLY A 340 -6.44 -1.19 26.89
C GLY A 340 -6.48 -1.32 25.37
N ALA A 341 -5.82 -0.42 24.65
CA ALA A 341 -5.64 -0.47 23.22
C ALA A 341 -4.76 -1.64 22.75
N HIS A 342 -4.89 -2.00 21.47
CA HIS A 342 -4.05 -3.02 20.87
C HIS A 342 -2.61 -2.54 20.69
N HIS A 343 -1.66 -3.35 21.16
CA HIS A 343 -0.24 -3.25 20.95
C HIS A 343 0.24 -4.54 20.28
N CYS A 344 0.91 -4.43 19.12
CA CYS A 344 1.26 -5.63 18.36
C CYS A 344 2.18 -6.58 19.13
N SER A 345 3.09 -6.07 19.95
CA SER A 345 3.97 -6.89 20.82
C SER A 345 3.20 -7.73 21.82
N GLN A 346 2.16 -7.14 22.46
CA GLN A 346 1.28 -7.85 23.39
C GLN A 346 0.38 -8.86 22.69
N ASP A 347 -0.14 -8.51 21.50
CA ASP A 347 -0.97 -9.42 20.71
C ASP A 347 -0.14 -10.62 20.25
N VAL A 348 1.07 -10.40 19.72
CA VAL A 348 1.98 -11.49 19.35
C VAL A 348 2.35 -12.34 20.56
N ARG A 349 2.58 -11.75 21.75
CA ARG A 349 2.78 -12.50 23.00
C ARG A 349 1.61 -13.45 23.27
N ARG A 350 0.38 -12.94 23.20
CA ARG A 350 -0.84 -13.77 23.40
C ARG A 350 -0.94 -14.89 22.38
N GLU A 351 -0.64 -14.61 21.10
CA GLU A 351 -0.64 -15.62 20.07
C GLU A 351 0.44 -16.69 20.30
N ILE A 352 1.65 -16.32 20.74
CA ILE A 352 2.70 -17.29 21.13
C ILE A 352 2.21 -18.18 22.28
N GLU A 353 1.62 -17.60 23.33
CA GLU A 353 1.11 -18.36 24.47
C GLU A 353 0.01 -19.33 24.07
N LYS A 354 -0.93 -18.92 23.22
CA LYS A 354 -1.95 -19.79 22.63
C LYS A 354 -1.34 -20.96 21.87
N LEU A 355 -0.34 -20.68 21.03
CA LEU A 355 0.37 -21.70 20.23
C LEU A 355 1.18 -22.66 21.12
N LYS A 356 1.84 -22.15 22.17
CA LYS A 356 2.56 -22.99 23.16
C LYS A 356 1.60 -23.99 23.83
N SER A 357 0.37 -23.58 24.15
CA SER A 357 -0.64 -24.47 24.72
C SER A 357 -1.04 -25.64 23.78
N GLN A 358 -0.82 -25.49 22.47
CA GLN A 358 -1.02 -26.56 21.49
C GLN A 358 0.19 -27.48 21.36
N GLY A 359 1.28 -27.22 22.06
CA GLY A 359 2.49 -28.06 22.05
C GLY A 359 3.36 -27.89 20.80
N ILE A 360 3.37 -26.71 20.19
CA ILE A 360 4.22 -26.42 19.02
C ILE A 360 5.70 -26.67 19.30
N LYS A 361 6.45 -27.06 18.30
CA LYS A 361 7.89 -27.37 18.36
C LYS A 361 8.78 -26.38 17.63
N GLY A 362 8.20 -25.36 17.02
CA GLY A 362 8.88 -24.27 16.33
C GLY A 362 7.88 -23.18 15.96
N LEU A 363 8.39 -22.00 15.68
CA LEU A 363 7.59 -20.79 15.39
C LEU A 363 8.05 -20.13 14.10
N ILE A 364 7.10 -19.71 13.29
CA ILE A 364 7.29 -18.85 12.13
C ILE A 364 6.54 -17.54 12.39
N LEU A 365 7.27 -16.41 12.34
CA LEU A 365 6.70 -15.08 12.34
C LEU A 365 6.79 -14.49 10.93
N ASP A 366 5.65 -14.22 10.33
CA ASP A 366 5.56 -13.71 8.96
C ASP A 366 5.42 -12.20 8.96
N LEU A 367 6.45 -11.52 8.44
CA LEU A 367 6.53 -10.07 8.25
C LEU A 367 6.46 -9.70 6.76
N ARG A 368 6.12 -10.62 5.87
CA ARG A 368 5.93 -10.31 4.46
C ARG A 368 4.81 -9.29 4.31
N ASP A 369 5.01 -8.31 3.45
CA ASP A 369 4.10 -7.18 3.19
C ASP A 369 3.84 -6.26 4.40
N ASN A 370 4.66 -6.37 5.46
CA ASN A 370 4.60 -5.52 6.62
C ASN A 370 5.51 -4.29 6.45
N GLY A 371 4.92 -3.14 6.10
CA GLY A 371 5.62 -1.87 5.86
C GLY A 371 6.22 -1.20 7.11
N GLY A 372 6.14 -1.85 8.29
CA GLY A 372 6.64 -1.30 9.56
C GLY A 372 5.55 -0.75 10.46
N GLY A 373 5.86 0.31 11.19
CA GLY A 373 4.99 0.97 12.16
C GLY A 373 5.78 1.53 13.33
N SER A 374 5.34 1.25 14.57
CA SER A 374 5.95 1.76 15.78
C SER A 374 7.35 1.19 16.02
N LEU A 375 8.33 2.08 16.22
CA LEU A 375 9.69 1.72 16.60
C LEU A 375 9.72 1.02 17.96
N GLN A 376 8.96 1.52 18.93
CA GLN A 376 8.90 0.93 20.27
C GLN A 376 8.31 -0.48 20.24
N GLU A 377 7.26 -0.70 19.45
CA GLU A 377 6.68 -2.05 19.29
C GLU A 377 7.68 -3.05 18.69
N ALA A 378 8.58 -2.61 17.80
CA ALA A 378 9.64 -3.47 17.29
C ALA A 378 10.65 -3.87 18.37
N VAL A 379 10.98 -2.95 19.28
CA VAL A 379 11.85 -3.22 20.44
C VAL A 379 11.17 -4.20 21.39
N ASP A 380 9.92 -3.92 21.78
CA ASP A 380 9.15 -4.75 22.72
C ASP A 380 8.89 -6.15 22.15
N LEU A 381 8.65 -6.25 20.83
CA LEU A 381 8.43 -7.53 20.17
C LEU A 381 9.73 -8.35 20.06
N ALA A 382 10.89 -7.70 19.86
CA ALA A 382 12.18 -8.37 19.88
C ALA A 382 12.43 -9.02 21.25
N GLY A 383 12.05 -8.35 22.36
CA GLY A 383 12.12 -8.85 23.72
C GLY A 383 11.31 -10.12 23.99
N LEU A 384 10.38 -10.52 23.09
CA LEU A 384 9.72 -11.82 23.19
C LEU A 384 10.66 -12.99 22.87
N PHE A 385 11.77 -12.73 22.19
CA PHE A 385 12.69 -13.72 21.63
C PHE A 385 14.12 -13.62 22.18
N ILE A 386 14.54 -12.46 22.70
CA ILE A 386 15.87 -12.23 23.28
C ILE A 386 15.75 -11.96 24.79
N ASP A 387 16.81 -12.27 25.53
CA ASP A 387 16.91 -11.97 26.96
C ASP A 387 17.75 -10.72 27.17
N ARG A 388 17.12 -9.60 27.36
CA ARG A 388 17.71 -8.25 27.54
C ARG A 388 18.78 -7.90 26.49
N GLY A 389 18.86 -6.64 26.16
CA GLY A 389 19.95 -6.09 25.38
C GLY A 389 19.53 -5.21 24.23
N PRO A 390 20.49 -4.67 23.47
CA PRO A 390 20.24 -3.72 22.40
C PRO A 390 19.45 -4.36 21.27
N VAL A 391 18.45 -3.62 20.74
CA VAL A 391 17.65 -4.04 19.60
C VAL A 391 17.97 -3.20 18.37
N VAL A 392 18.09 -1.88 18.56
CA VAL A 392 18.33 -0.92 17.49
C VAL A 392 19.06 0.30 18.05
N GLN A 393 19.87 0.94 17.24
CA GLN A 393 20.50 2.21 17.56
C GLN A 393 19.85 3.31 16.73
N VAL A 394 19.61 4.49 17.31
CA VAL A 394 19.04 5.64 16.62
C VAL A 394 19.93 6.87 16.76
N ARG A 395 20.04 7.67 15.71
CA ARG A 395 20.81 8.92 15.69
C ARG A 395 19.94 10.04 15.13
N SER A 396 19.79 11.11 15.89
CA SER A 396 19.21 12.38 15.45
C SER A 396 20.31 13.33 14.99
N LYS A 397 19.94 14.40 14.29
CA LYS A 397 20.90 15.42 13.81
C LYS A 397 21.73 16.04 14.95
N PHE A 398 21.07 16.33 16.07
CA PHE A 398 21.64 17.14 17.17
C PHE A 398 21.83 16.35 18.47
N GLN A 399 21.70 15.04 18.45
CA GLN A 399 21.78 14.20 19.64
C GLN A 399 22.74 13.04 19.43
N ASP A 400 23.33 12.59 20.53
CA ASP A 400 24.15 11.39 20.55
C ASP A 400 23.35 10.14 20.15
N ILE A 401 24.08 9.10 19.76
CA ILE A 401 23.50 7.80 19.45
C ILE A 401 22.79 7.25 20.70
N ARG A 402 21.52 6.92 20.56
CA ARG A 402 20.73 6.21 21.57
C ARG A 402 20.58 4.76 21.19
N VAL A 403 20.88 3.87 22.12
CA VAL A 403 20.59 2.44 21.99
C VAL A 403 19.21 2.18 22.60
N LEU A 404 18.31 1.63 21.82
CA LEU A 404 17.02 1.13 22.32
C LEU A 404 17.17 -0.36 22.57
N GLU A 405 16.83 -0.78 23.76
CA GLU A 405 17.08 -2.14 24.23
C GLU A 405 15.87 -2.73 24.94
N ASP A 406 15.77 -4.05 24.90
CA ASP A 406 14.88 -4.77 25.81
C ASP A 406 15.51 -4.79 27.20
N ILE A 407 14.78 -4.29 28.16
CA ILE A 407 15.19 -4.23 29.59
C ILE A 407 14.61 -5.38 30.43
N ASN A 408 13.67 -6.14 29.83
CA ASN A 408 12.96 -7.22 30.51
C ASN A 408 13.79 -8.51 30.51
N ALA A 409 13.74 -9.24 31.62
CA ALA A 409 14.41 -10.54 31.71
C ALA A 409 13.52 -11.64 31.16
N GLY A 410 14.15 -12.64 30.56
CA GLY A 410 13.49 -13.84 30.03
C GLY A 410 12.95 -13.68 28.62
N VAL A 411 12.54 -14.78 28.03
CA VAL A 411 11.97 -14.85 26.67
C VAL A 411 10.62 -15.53 26.71
N VAL A 412 9.74 -15.15 25.81
CA VAL A 412 8.42 -15.79 25.67
C VAL A 412 8.50 -17.06 24.81
N TRP A 413 9.37 -17.02 23.80
CA TRP A 413 9.66 -18.16 22.93
C TRP A 413 11.15 -18.39 22.81
N ASP A 414 11.66 -19.52 23.29
CA ASP A 414 13.07 -19.95 23.26
C ASP A 414 13.38 -21.04 22.22
N GLY A 415 12.35 -21.64 21.60
CA GLY A 415 12.47 -22.68 20.58
C GLY A 415 12.96 -22.19 19.22
N PRO A 416 13.04 -23.10 18.22
CA PRO A 416 13.36 -22.75 16.84
C PRO A 416 12.47 -21.63 16.30
N LEU A 417 13.07 -20.62 15.65
CA LEU A 417 12.40 -19.43 15.14
C LEU A 417 12.82 -19.14 13.71
N VAL A 418 11.84 -18.93 12.85
CA VAL A 418 12.02 -18.38 11.50
C VAL A 418 11.23 -17.08 11.39
N ILE A 419 11.84 -16.05 10.82
CA ILE A 419 11.17 -14.81 10.43
C ILE A 419 11.13 -14.74 8.91
N MET A 420 9.94 -14.61 8.34
CA MET A 420 9.74 -14.43 6.90
C MET A 420 9.72 -12.96 6.54
N VAL A 421 10.45 -12.57 5.50
CA VAL A 421 10.49 -11.21 4.96
C VAL A 421 10.40 -11.21 3.44
N ASN A 422 9.94 -10.08 2.87
CA ASN A 422 9.97 -9.82 1.44
C ASN A 422 10.30 -8.34 1.15
N HIS A 423 10.32 -7.97 -0.13
CA HIS A 423 10.63 -6.61 -0.58
C HIS A 423 9.68 -5.51 -0.02
N ASN A 424 8.53 -5.87 0.53
CA ASN A 424 7.61 -4.95 1.21
C ASN A 424 7.80 -4.92 2.74
N SER A 425 8.66 -5.79 3.29
CA SER A 425 9.03 -5.73 4.71
C SER A 425 9.94 -4.55 4.95
N ALA A 426 9.46 -3.51 5.65
CA ALA A 426 10.16 -2.25 5.78
C ALA A 426 10.25 -1.76 7.23
N SER A 427 11.24 -0.87 7.53
CA SER A 427 11.30 -0.08 8.76
C SER A 427 11.31 -0.96 10.03
N ALA A 428 10.24 -0.93 10.87
CA ALA A 428 10.12 -1.73 12.10
C ALA A 428 10.26 -3.25 11.84
N SER A 429 9.78 -3.74 10.69
CA SER A 429 10.00 -5.13 10.26
C SER A 429 11.49 -5.43 10.07
N GLU A 430 12.23 -4.48 9.50
CA GLU A 430 13.67 -4.60 9.29
C GLU A 430 14.45 -4.51 10.60
N ILE A 431 13.98 -3.69 11.55
CA ILE A 431 14.56 -3.61 12.89
C ILE A 431 14.46 -4.95 13.60
N LEU A 432 13.27 -5.55 13.62
CA LEU A 432 13.05 -6.85 14.25
C LEU A 432 13.86 -7.95 13.57
N ALA A 433 13.75 -8.08 12.23
CA ALA A 433 14.48 -9.09 11.48
C ALA A 433 16.00 -8.96 11.64
N ALA A 434 16.53 -7.72 11.59
CA ALA A 434 17.94 -7.44 11.80
C ALA A 434 18.42 -7.80 13.22
N ALA A 435 17.64 -7.45 14.25
CA ALA A 435 17.98 -7.81 15.63
C ALA A 435 18.05 -9.33 15.80
N ILE A 436 17.04 -10.07 15.34
CA ILE A 436 17.01 -11.53 15.43
C ILE A 436 18.19 -12.17 14.67
N GLN A 437 18.54 -11.62 13.50
CA GLN A 437 19.67 -12.06 12.69
C GLN A 437 21.02 -11.78 13.41
N ASP A 438 21.24 -10.58 13.88
CA ASP A 438 22.48 -10.15 14.54
C ASP A 438 22.72 -10.93 15.85
N TYR A 439 21.65 -11.23 16.60
CA TYR A 439 21.70 -12.11 17.76
C TYR A 439 21.91 -13.59 17.42
N LYS A 440 21.76 -14.00 16.15
CA LYS A 440 21.67 -15.39 15.72
C LYS A 440 20.58 -16.18 16.48
N ARG A 441 19.48 -15.46 16.83
CA ARG A 441 18.38 -16.03 17.62
C ARG A 441 17.41 -16.84 16.77
N GLY A 442 17.30 -16.54 15.51
CA GLY A 442 16.45 -17.20 14.52
C GLY A 442 16.99 -17.04 13.12
N CYS A 443 16.37 -17.70 12.17
CA CYS A 443 16.74 -17.66 10.76
C CYS A 443 15.80 -16.72 9.99
N ILE A 444 16.37 -15.80 9.22
CA ILE A 444 15.61 -14.92 8.33
C ILE A 444 15.48 -15.58 6.96
N VAL A 445 14.26 -15.71 6.48
CA VAL A 445 13.93 -16.45 5.26
C VAL A 445 13.06 -15.61 4.31
N GLY A 446 13.30 -15.68 3.02
CA GLY A 446 12.49 -15.00 2.02
C GLY A 446 13.29 -14.25 0.98
N THR A 447 12.93 -13.00 0.69
CA THR A 447 13.62 -12.15 -0.28
C THR A 447 14.17 -10.89 0.39
N GLN A 448 15.03 -10.13 -0.30
CA GLN A 448 15.58 -8.87 0.20
C GLN A 448 14.46 -7.97 0.72
N SER A 449 14.62 -7.37 1.91
CA SER A 449 13.67 -6.41 2.46
C SER A 449 13.78 -5.04 1.80
N PHE A 450 12.90 -4.11 2.14
CA PHE A 450 12.71 -2.83 1.47
C PHE A 450 13.91 -1.89 1.53
N GLY A 451 14.57 -1.77 2.67
CA GLY A 451 15.74 -0.91 2.83
C GLY A 451 15.46 0.47 3.43
N LYS A 452 14.44 0.63 4.26
CA LYS A 452 14.16 1.89 4.94
C LYS A 452 14.88 1.95 6.29
N GLY A 453 15.76 2.95 6.44
CA GLY A 453 16.59 3.17 7.62
C GLY A 453 16.32 4.50 8.34
N THR A 454 15.15 5.10 8.17
CA THR A 454 14.78 6.42 8.68
C THR A 454 13.55 6.37 9.58
N VAL A 455 13.48 7.30 10.55
CA VAL A 455 12.36 7.47 11.49
C VAL A 455 11.76 8.85 11.29
N GLN A 456 10.43 8.89 11.14
CA GLN A 456 9.65 10.11 10.99
C GLN A 456 8.85 10.39 12.25
N SER A 457 8.63 11.69 12.51
CA SER A 457 7.67 12.19 13.48
C SER A 457 6.73 13.20 12.81
N PHE A 458 5.53 13.34 13.35
CA PHE A 458 4.59 14.35 12.90
C PHE A 458 4.75 15.65 13.68
N ILE A 459 4.72 16.76 12.95
CA ILE A 459 4.66 18.11 13.49
C ILE A 459 3.29 18.66 13.11
N ASP A 460 2.51 19.02 14.11
CA ASP A 460 1.20 19.64 13.92
C ASP A 460 1.37 21.13 13.62
N LEU A 461 1.01 21.52 12.40
CA LEU A 461 1.15 22.91 11.97
C LEU A 461 0.17 23.87 12.66
N ASP A 462 -0.93 23.38 13.22
CA ASP A 462 -1.87 24.19 13.99
C ASP A 462 -1.22 24.84 15.21
N GLN A 463 -0.17 24.23 15.77
CA GLN A 463 0.61 24.80 16.89
C GLN A 463 1.48 25.98 16.46
N MET A 464 1.75 26.13 15.18
CA MET A 464 2.59 27.20 14.63
C MET A 464 1.76 28.35 14.02
N VAL A 465 0.44 28.22 13.97
CA VAL A 465 -0.45 29.24 13.41
C VAL A 465 -0.52 30.44 14.37
N PRO A 466 -0.12 31.66 13.94
CA PRO A 466 -0.26 32.86 14.75
C PRO A 466 -1.71 33.12 15.14
N GLU A 467 -1.92 33.79 16.29
CA GLU A 467 -3.27 34.07 16.82
C GLU A 467 -4.17 34.78 15.83
N HIS A 468 -3.64 35.73 15.05
CA HIS A 468 -4.41 36.49 14.06
C HIS A 468 -4.81 35.66 12.82
N LEU A 469 -4.26 34.44 12.65
CA LEU A 469 -4.54 33.52 11.54
C LEU A 469 -5.28 32.25 11.98
N VAL A 470 -5.81 32.18 13.17
CA VAL A 470 -6.53 31.01 13.73
C VAL A 470 -7.65 30.52 12.80
N ALA A 471 -8.25 31.38 12.01
CA ALA A 471 -9.27 31.00 11.02
C ALA A 471 -8.76 30.06 9.93
N LEU A 472 -7.42 29.91 9.76
CA LEU A 472 -6.83 28.97 8.81
C LEU A 472 -6.83 27.51 9.31
N LYS A 473 -7.06 27.28 10.60
CA LYS A 473 -7.09 25.93 11.17
C LYS A 473 -8.33 25.16 10.73
N PRO A 474 -8.21 23.84 10.51
CA PRO A 474 -7.00 23.04 10.61
C PRO A 474 -6.08 23.16 9.38
N THR A 475 -4.76 23.28 9.62
CA THR A 475 -3.74 23.46 8.57
C THR A 475 -3.05 22.15 8.15
N GLY A 476 -3.17 21.11 8.97
CA GLY A 476 -2.55 19.80 8.71
C GLY A 476 -1.26 19.57 9.47
N SER A 477 -0.47 18.61 9.02
CA SER A 477 0.76 18.21 9.69
C SER A 477 1.88 17.92 8.69
N VAL A 478 3.12 18.05 9.10
CA VAL A 478 4.28 17.57 8.33
C VAL A 478 4.86 16.35 9.03
N LYS A 479 4.93 15.23 8.31
CA LYS A 479 5.70 14.06 8.71
C LYS A 479 7.14 14.30 8.27
N VAL A 480 8.06 14.44 9.22
CA VAL A 480 9.45 14.84 8.98
C VAL A 480 10.40 13.71 9.37
N THR A 481 11.37 13.42 8.52
CA THR A 481 12.48 12.50 8.86
C THR A 481 13.42 13.18 9.86
N GLN A 482 13.40 12.71 11.12
CA GLN A 482 14.17 13.28 12.23
C GLN A 482 15.36 12.44 12.63
N GLN A 483 15.31 11.12 12.40
CA GLN A 483 16.33 10.19 12.83
C GLN A 483 16.65 9.16 11.76
N LYS A 484 17.87 8.62 11.84
CA LYS A 484 18.26 7.38 11.19
C LYS A 484 18.40 6.28 12.23
N PHE A 485 18.08 5.05 11.83
CA PHE A 485 18.32 3.91 12.71
C PHE A 485 19.33 2.93 12.10
N TYR A 486 19.97 2.20 12.98
CA TYR A 486 21.06 1.29 12.66
C TYR A 486 20.87 -0.02 13.40
N ARG A 487 21.29 -1.08 12.77
CA ARG A 487 21.39 -2.40 13.39
C ARG A 487 22.35 -2.36 14.61
N ILE A 488 22.26 -3.36 15.45
CA ILE A 488 23.20 -3.48 16.58
C ILE A 488 24.65 -3.70 16.12
N ASN A 489 24.88 -4.23 14.91
CA ASN A 489 26.20 -4.31 14.31
C ASN A 489 26.72 -2.98 13.74
N GLY A 490 25.95 -1.91 13.83
CA GLY A 490 26.30 -0.55 13.40
C GLY A 490 25.91 -0.20 11.96
N GLY A 491 25.58 -1.16 11.12
CA GLY A 491 25.15 -0.88 9.73
C GLY A 491 23.72 -0.36 9.66
N SER A 492 23.42 0.59 8.77
CA SER A 492 22.05 1.01 8.49
C SER A 492 21.33 0.00 7.60
N THR A 493 20.00 -0.12 7.73
CA THR A 493 19.16 -0.81 6.75
C THR A 493 18.88 0.05 5.52
N GLN A 494 19.16 1.37 5.58
CA GLN A 494 18.91 2.31 4.48
C GLN A 494 19.51 1.81 3.17
N LEU A 495 18.73 1.78 2.09
CA LEU A 495 19.06 1.29 0.74
C LEU A 495 19.40 -0.21 0.64
N LYS A 496 19.84 -0.84 1.72
CA LYS A 496 20.33 -2.23 1.71
C LYS A 496 19.32 -3.22 2.28
N GLY A 497 18.45 -2.78 3.18
CA GLY A 497 17.53 -3.65 3.88
C GLY A 497 18.22 -4.74 4.73
N VAL A 498 17.47 -5.79 4.99
CA VAL A 498 17.94 -7.03 5.61
C VAL A 498 18.00 -8.12 4.54
N SER A 499 19.20 -8.62 4.26
CA SER A 499 19.37 -9.79 3.40
C SER A 499 19.03 -11.05 4.18
N PRO A 500 18.08 -11.89 3.72
CA PRO A 500 17.74 -13.14 4.38
C PRO A 500 18.95 -14.08 4.53
N ASP A 501 18.96 -14.86 5.60
CA ASP A 501 19.93 -15.94 5.78
C ASP A 501 19.75 -17.04 4.73
N LEU A 502 18.48 -17.32 4.38
CA LEU A 502 18.08 -18.22 3.31
C LEU A 502 17.22 -17.47 2.30
N MET A 503 17.81 -17.15 1.16
CA MET A 503 17.14 -16.50 0.04
C MET A 503 16.26 -17.50 -0.71
N LEU A 504 15.01 -17.12 -0.97
CA LEU A 504 14.07 -17.91 -1.77
C LEU A 504 13.86 -17.28 -3.15
N PRO A 505 13.51 -18.06 -4.19
CA PRO A 505 13.21 -17.51 -5.52
C PRO A 505 12.09 -16.46 -5.47
N ASP A 506 12.29 -15.33 -6.13
CA ASP A 506 11.35 -14.20 -6.15
C ASP A 506 10.81 -13.96 -7.56
N PRO A 507 9.49 -13.90 -7.78
CA PRO A 507 8.93 -13.53 -9.07
C PRO A 507 9.29 -12.09 -9.50
N TYR A 508 9.78 -11.25 -8.59
CA TYR A 508 10.25 -9.88 -8.85
C TYR A 508 11.77 -9.73 -8.83
N GLU A 509 12.54 -10.82 -8.89
CA GLU A 509 14.00 -10.83 -8.82
C GLU A 509 14.69 -9.84 -9.78
N TYR A 510 14.07 -9.58 -10.95
CA TYR A 510 14.60 -8.67 -11.98
C TYR A 510 13.91 -7.30 -11.99
N ILE A 511 13.14 -7.00 -10.96
CA ILE A 511 12.52 -5.69 -10.79
C ILE A 511 13.24 -4.96 -9.66
N ASP A 512 13.73 -3.78 -9.95
CA ASP A 512 14.27 -2.92 -8.92
C ASP A 512 13.14 -2.44 -8.02
N LEU A 513 13.26 -2.75 -6.73
CA LEU A 513 12.26 -2.46 -5.70
C LEU A 513 12.96 -1.93 -4.45
N GLY A 514 12.17 -1.26 -3.61
CA GLY A 514 12.61 -0.78 -2.31
C GLY A 514 13.04 0.69 -2.29
N GLU A 515 13.64 1.07 -1.18
CA GLU A 515 14.04 2.45 -0.87
C GLU A 515 14.97 3.06 -1.91
N LYS A 516 15.89 2.27 -2.46
CA LYS A 516 16.89 2.72 -3.45
C LYS A 516 16.26 3.23 -4.75
N GLU A 517 15.02 2.82 -5.06
CA GLU A 517 14.28 3.21 -6.27
C GLU A 517 13.38 4.44 -6.03
N MET A 518 13.24 4.87 -4.79
CA MET A 518 12.47 6.07 -4.47
C MET A 518 13.21 7.33 -4.91
N PHE A 519 12.47 8.41 -5.12
CA PHE A 519 13.08 9.68 -5.46
C PHE A 519 13.87 10.23 -4.27
N ASN A 520 15.15 10.55 -4.49
CA ASN A 520 16.06 11.19 -3.54
C ASN A 520 16.15 10.47 -2.15
N PRO A 521 16.44 9.17 -2.10
CA PRO A 521 16.55 8.46 -0.83
C PRO A 521 17.80 8.92 -0.06
N MET A 522 17.73 8.87 1.28
CA MET A 522 18.90 9.18 2.10
C MET A 522 20.02 8.16 1.89
N PRO A 523 21.31 8.59 1.92
CA PRO A 523 22.43 7.68 1.70
C PRO A 523 22.58 6.68 2.84
N TRP A 524 23.14 5.50 2.51
CA TRP A 524 23.57 4.52 3.49
C TRP A 524 24.79 5.02 4.28
N ASP A 525 24.82 4.73 5.57
CA ASP A 525 25.97 4.95 6.44
C ASP A 525 26.03 3.91 7.56
N GLN A 526 27.04 4.00 8.42
CA GLN A 526 27.22 3.12 9.57
C GLN A 526 27.76 3.88 10.78
N ILE A 527 27.54 3.31 11.95
CA ILE A 527 28.03 3.77 13.24
C ILE A 527 28.76 2.64 13.97
N ALA A 528 29.28 2.89 15.15
CA ALA A 528 29.88 1.85 15.98
C ALA A 528 28.85 0.79 16.38
N SER A 529 29.27 -0.48 16.44
CA SER A 529 28.41 -1.58 16.88
C SER A 529 28.11 -1.50 18.38
N ALA A 530 26.88 -1.81 18.77
CA ALA A 530 26.53 -2.03 20.16
C ALA A 530 27.04 -3.40 20.63
N LYS A 531 27.43 -3.50 21.90
CA LYS A 531 27.88 -4.76 22.49
C LYS A 531 26.69 -5.69 22.75
N THR A 532 26.76 -6.94 22.25
CA THR A 532 25.74 -7.95 22.49
C THR A 532 26.33 -9.35 22.61
N LYS A 533 25.54 -10.26 23.18
CA LYS A 533 25.86 -11.70 23.23
C LYS A 533 25.01 -12.42 22.20
N THR A 534 25.62 -13.25 21.38
CA THR A 534 24.92 -14.04 20.37
C THR A 534 24.48 -15.41 20.92
N TYR A 535 23.34 -15.88 20.43
CA TYR A 535 22.87 -17.25 20.65
C TYR A 535 23.68 -18.25 19.81
N LYS A 536 23.65 -19.52 20.23
CA LYS A 536 24.17 -20.61 19.39
C LYS A 536 23.10 -21.01 18.41
N MET A 537 23.38 -20.88 17.14
CA MET A 537 22.51 -21.33 16.04
C MET A 537 23.24 -22.38 15.22
N ARG A 538 22.50 -23.27 14.56
CA ARG A 538 23.04 -24.23 13.60
C ARG A 538 23.76 -23.51 12.47
N SER A 539 24.72 -24.20 11.82
CA SER A 539 25.44 -23.66 10.66
C SER A 539 24.49 -23.21 9.56
N LEU A 540 24.55 -21.94 9.17
CA LEU A 540 23.78 -21.40 8.06
C LEU A 540 24.09 -22.08 6.75
N ASP A 541 25.32 -22.55 6.55
CA ASP A 541 25.73 -23.23 5.31
C ASP A 541 25.06 -24.59 5.17
N GLU A 542 24.89 -25.32 6.28
CA GLU A 542 24.13 -26.58 6.28
C GLU A 542 22.65 -26.33 5.99
N LEU A 543 22.06 -25.31 6.59
CA LEU A 543 20.67 -24.92 6.35
C LEU A 543 20.45 -24.51 4.89
N ARG A 544 21.36 -23.69 4.34
CA ARG A 544 21.34 -23.27 2.92
C ARG A 544 21.45 -24.47 1.97
N LYS A 545 22.37 -25.39 2.25
CA LYS A 545 22.53 -26.59 1.44
C LYS A 545 21.26 -27.44 1.37
N LYS A 546 20.63 -27.71 2.52
CA LYS A 546 19.37 -28.44 2.60
C LYS A 546 18.21 -27.72 1.92
N SER A 547 18.07 -26.41 2.15
CA SER A 547 17.03 -25.60 1.54
C SER A 547 17.20 -25.54 0.02
N ASN A 548 18.40 -25.28 -0.49
CA ASN A 548 18.68 -25.25 -1.93
C ASN A 548 18.39 -26.59 -2.60
N GLN A 549 18.67 -27.72 -1.93
CA GLN A 549 18.31 -29.04 -2.45
C GLN A 549 16.79 -29.20 -2.60
N ARG A 550 15.99 -28.80 -1.60
CA ARG A 550 14.53 -28.85 -1.67
C ARG A 550 13.99 -27.91 -2.76
N ILE A 551 14.49 -26.67 -2.81
CA ILE A 551 14.10 -25.67 -3.81
C ILE A 551 14.37 -26.16 -5.24
N SER A 552 15.51 -26.82 -5.47
CA SER A 552 15.89 -27.29 -6.80
C SER A 552 15.04 -28.45 -7.32
N THR A 553 14.40 -29.22 -6.43
CA THR A 553 13.56 -30.38 -6.78
C THR A 553 12.06 -30.08 -6.79
N GLN A 554 11.65 -28.92 -6.29
CA GLN A 554 10.23 -28.57 -6.14
C GLN A 554 9.73 -27.73 -7.31
N ALA A 555 8.78 -28.26 -8.09
CA ALA A 555 8.23 -27.62 -9.30
C ALA A 555 7.68 -26.21 -9.08
N GLY A 556 7.15 -25.93 -7.88
CA GLY A 556 6.64 -24.60 -7.55
C GLY A 556 7.73 -23.52 -7.53
N PHE A 557 8.94 -23.81 -7.05
CA PHE A 557 10.05 -22.86 -7.07
C PHE A 557 10.64 -22.69 -8.49
N GLU A 558 10.71 -23.76 -9.27
CA GLU A 558 11.08 -23.67 -10.69
C GLU A 558 10.12 -22.75 -11.45
N TYR A 559 8.84 -22.87 -11.12
CA TYR A 559 7.82 -22.02 -11.67
C TYR A 559 8.00 -20.53 -11.28
N LEU A 560 8.33 -20.21 -10.01
CA LEU A 560 8.62 -18.83 -9.57
C LEU A 560 9.79 -18.22 -10.35
N LYS A 561 10.84 -18.99 -10.64
CA LYS A 561 11.96 -18.54 -11.49
C LYS A 561 11.52 -18.20 -12.92
N LYS A 562 10.65 -19.02 -13.52
CA LYS A 562 10.04 -18.72 -14.83
C LYS A 562 9.20 -17.45 -14.79
N GLN A 563 8.48 -17.23 -13.67
CA GLN A 563 7.72 -15.98 -13.48
C GLN A 563 8.63 -14.74 -13.40
N ALA A 564 9.77 -14.83 -12.74
CA ALA A 564 10.73 -13.74 -12.67
C ALA A 564 11.18 -13.30 -14.08
N LEU A 565 11.52 -14.28 -14.95
CA LEU A 565 11.88 -13.99 -16.35
C LEU A 565 10.72 -13.37 -17.14
N ARG A 566 9.50 -13.82 -16.90
CA ARG A 566 8.31 -13.25 -17.52
C ARG A 566 8.05 -11.81 -17.09
N VAL A 567 8.14 -11.53 -15.80
CA VAL A 567 7.98 -10.17 -15.25
C VAL A 567 9.05 -9.24 -15.85
N LYS A 568 10.31 -9.72 -15.95
CA LYS A 568 11.39 -9.01 -16.63
C LYS A 568 11.04 -8.69 -18.08
N SER A 569 10.62 -9.69 -18.86
CA SER A 569 10.24 -9.50 -20.26
C SER A 569 9.10 -8.49 -20.42
N LYS A 570 8.13 -8.47 -19.53
CA LYS A 570 7.05 -7.47 -19.55
C LYS A 570 7.53 -6.05 -19.24
N LYS A 571 8.46 -5.89 -18.30
CA LYS A 571 9.07 -4.59 -17.98
C LYS A 571 9.89 -4.05 -19.15
N GLU A 572 10.54 -4.93 -19.91
CA GLU A 572 11.35 -4.54 -21.07
C GLU A 572 10.48 -4.20 -22.29
N ASN A 573 9.37 -4.92 -22.49
CA ASN A 573 8.49 -4.84 -23.66
C ASN A 573 7.17 -4.12 -23.33
N THR A 574 7.23 -2.81 -23.20
CA THR A 574 6.11 -1.94 -22.80
C THR A 574 5.38 -1.29 -23.95
N ALA A 575 5.94 -1.38 -25.18
CA ALA A 575 5.33 -0.89 -26.40
C ALA A 575 4.23 -1.84 -26.90
N VAL A 576 3.02 -1.33 -27.05
CA VAL A 576 1.82 -2.12 -27.41
C VAL A 576 1.34 -1.73 -28.79
N PRO A 577 1.21 -2.68 -29.76
CA PRO A 577 0.67 -2.39 -31.07
C PRO A 577 -0.81 -2.02 -31.00
N LEU A 578 -1.21 -0.97 -31.71
CA LEU A 578 -2.60 -0.51 -31.79
C LEU A 578 -3.33 -1.09 -33.03
N GLN A 579 -2.97 -2.28 -33.46
CA GLN A 579 -3.66 -3.12 -34.43
C GLN A 579 -4.32 -4.30 -33.70
N LEU A 580 -5.63 -4.46 -33.82
CA LEU A 580 -6.39 -5.40 -32.98
C LEU A 580 -5.87 -6.86 -33.08
N VAL A 581 -5.50 -7.31 -34.27
CA VAL A 581 -5.00 -8.68 -34.47
C VAL A 581 -3.68 -8.91 -33.72
N LEU A 582 -2.73 -7.97 -33.83
CA LEU A 582 -1.44 -8.06 -33.16
C LEU A 582 -1.58 -7.90 -31.64
N PHE A 583 -2.43 -6.95 -31.22
CA PHE A 583 -2.77 -6.75 -29.81
C PHE A 583 -3.32 -8.04 -29.19
N ARG A 584 -4.36 -8.63 -29.80
CA ARG A 584 -4.97 -9.86 -29.30
C ARG A 584 -4.00 -11.03 -29.25
N LYS A 585 -3.10 -11.17 -30.23
CA LYS A 585 -2.04 -12.18 -30.21
C LYS A 585 -1.12 -12.01 -28.99
N GLN A 586 -0.70 -10.79 -28.69
CA GLN A 586 0.10 -10.49 -27.50
C GLN A 586 -0.67 -10.80 -26.20
N GLN A 587 -1.95 -10.38 -26.11
CA GLN A 587 -2.80 -10.65 -24.95
C GLN A 587 -3.05 -12.15 -24.75
N GLN A 588 -3.17 -12.92 -25.83
CA GLN A 588 -3.37 -14.37 -25.74
C GLN A 588 -2.15 -15.08 -25.11
N VAL A 589 -0.94 -14.69 -25.52
CA VAL A 589 0.29 -15.23 -24.91
C VAL A 589 0.27 -14.96 -23.40
N TRP A 590 -0.08 -13.75 -22.98
CA TRP A 590 -0.13 -13.40 -21.55
C TRP A 590 -1.23 -14.16 -20.78
N ARG A 591 -2.37 -14.42 -21.41
CA ARG A 591 -3.45 -15.24 -20.83
C ARG A 591 -3.04 -16.69 -20.63
N ASP A 592 -2.38 -17.27 -21.62
CA ASP A 592 -1.97 -18.69 -21.57
C ASP A 592 -0.88 -18.90 -20.52
N GLU A 593 0.07 -17.98 -20.43
CA GLU A 593 1.03 -17.95 -19.35
C GLU A 593 0.36 -17.77 -17.96
N ALA A 594 -0.67 -16.96 -17.83
CA ALA A 594 -1.40 -16.78 -16.58
C ALA A 594 -2.18 -18.04 -16.16
N LYS A 595 -2.74 -18.79 -17.12
CA LYS A 595 -3.40 -20.08 -16.85
C LYS A 595 -2.42 -21.15 -16.36
N GLU A 596 -1.21 -21.20 -16.92
CA GLU A 596 -0.15 -22.08 -16.45
C GLU A 596 0.21 -21.77 -14.98
N LEU A 597 0.16 -20.49 -14.61
CA LEU A 597 0.33 -20.02 -13.24
C LEU A 597 -0.68 -20.60 -12.26
N GLU A 598 -1.94 -20.48 -12.60
CA GLU A 598 -3.03 -20.93 -11.75
C GLU A 598 -3.01 -22.45 -11.55
N ALA A 599 -2.68 -23.20 -12.60
CA ALA A 599 -2.59 -24.65 -12.55
C ALA A 599 -1.52 -25.17 -11.57
N ASN A 600 -0.52 -24.34 -11.26
CA ASN A 600 0.57 -24.68 -10.35
C ASN A 600 0.32 -24.27 -8.88
N LYS A 601 -0.75 -23.55 -8.57
CA LYS A 601 -1.20 -23.24 -7.20
C LYS A 601 -1.94 -24.42 -6.56
N LYS A 602 -1.29 -25.59 -6.48
CA LYS A 602 -1.87 -26.78 -5.86
C LYS A 602 -1.51 -26.85 -4.38
N SER A 603 -2.35 -27.51 -3.58
CA SER A 603 -2.02 -27.84 -2.20
C SER A 603 -0.75 -28.69 -2.15
N ILE A 604 0.12 -28.40 -1.19
CA ILE A 604 1.37 -29.12 -1.00
C ILE A 604 1.09 -30.39 -0.21
N SER A 605 1.41 -31.55 -0.79
CA SER A 605 1.17 -32.84 -0.14
C SER A 605 1.87 -32.94 1.22
N GLY A 606 1.13 -33.35 2.24
CA GLY A 606 1.64 -33.52 3.60
C GLY A 606 1.84 -32.19 4.37
N PHE A 607 1.46 -31.04 3.79
CA PHE A 607 1.50 -29.74 4.45
C PHE A 607 0.09 -29.17 4.60
N GLY A 608 -0.25 -28.69 5.79
CA GLY A 608 -1.56 -28.10 6.09
C GLY A 608 -1.50 -27.09 7.20
N ALA A 609 -2.52 -26.26 7.26
CA ALA A 609 -2.72 -25.28 8.33
C ALA A 609 -4.12 -25.46 8.96
N SER A 610 -4.26 -25.06 10.19
CA SER A 610 -5.56 -25.05 10.89
C SER A 610 -5.63 -23.89 11.89
N LEU A 611 -6.83 -23.34 12.09
CA LEU A 611 -7.08 -22.41 13.17
C LEU A 611 -6.98 -23.12 14.53
N LEU A 612 -6.68 -22.35 15.57
CA LEU A 612 -6.70 -22.86 16.93
C LEU A 612 -8.16 -23.15 17.38
N PRO A 613 -8.39 -24.17 18.23
CA PRO A 613 -9.75 -24.56 18.64
C PRO A 613 -10.56 -23.42 19.25
N ASN A 614 -9.93 -22.56 20.05
CA ASN A 614 -10.60 -21.42 20.68
C ASN A 614 -10.98 -20.33 19.68
N ASP A 615 -10.14 -20.10 18.67
CA ASP A 615 -10.45 -19.13 17.61
C ASP A 615 -11.59 -19.64 16.72
N LEU A 616 -11.63 -20.95 16.40
CA LEU A 616 -12.75 -21.56 15.70
C LEU A 616 -14.08 -21.36 16.44
N LYS A 617 -14.13 -21.61 17.76
CA LYS A 617 -15.33 -21.38 18.58
C LYS A 617 -15.79 -19.93 18.54
N ARG A 618 -14.84 -18.98 18.61
CA ARG A 618 -15.15 -17.53 18.60
C ARG A 618 -15.81 -17.07 17.30
N ILE A 619 -15.48 -17.68 16.17
CA ILE A 619 -16.01 -17.30 14.85
C ILE A 619 -17.19 -18.16 14.39
N GLU A 620 -17.62 -19.14 15.18
CA GLU A 620 -18.63 -20.12 14.78
C GLU A 620 -19.99 -19.48 14.47
N ALA A 621 -20.35 -18.43 15.20
CA ALA A 621 -21.60 -17.68 15.01
C ALA A 621 -21.56 -16.70 13.82
N ASP A 622 -20.37 -16.42 13.26
CA ASP A 622 -20.15 -15.49 12.14
C ASP A 622 -19.75 -16.24 10.88
N THR A 623 -20.71 -16.56 10.04
CA THR A 623 -20.48 -17.30 8.79
C THR A 623 -19.54 -16.57 7.84
N SER A 624 -19.64 -15.25 7.72
CA SER A 624 -18.78 -14.45 6.84
C SER A 624 -17.33 -14.47 7.32
N ARG A 625 -17.10 -14.25 8.60
CA ARG A 625 -15.81 -14.31 9.25
C ARG A 625 -15.22 -15.73 9.16
N LYS A 626 -16.01 -16.74 9.52
CA LYS A 626 -15.60 -18.15 9.41
C LYS A 626 -15.12 -18.50 8.01
N ASN A 627 -15.85 -18.10 6.98
CA ASN A 627 -15.48 -18.32 5.59
C ASN A 627 -14.16 -17.59 5.20
N ARG A 628 -13.95 -16.36 5.69
CA ARG A 628 -12.68 -15.62 5.44
C ARG A 628 -11.50 -16.34 6.11
N GLU A 629 -11.64 -16.71 7.37
CA GLU A 629 -10.57 -17.39 8.12
C GLU A 629 -10.26 -18.79 7.56
N LEU A 630 -11.25 -19.54 7.12
CA LEU A 630 -11.05 -20.85 6.46
C LEU A 630 -10.32 -20.68 5.11
N LYS A 631 -10.68 -19.66 4.31
CA LYS A 631 -9.97 -19.35 3.07
C LYS A 631 -8.52 -18.92 3.33
N TRP A 632 -8.28 -18.16 4.39
CA TRP A 632 -6.92 -17.80 4.78
C TRP A 632 -6.08 -19.04 5.13
N VAL A 633 -6.59 -19.94 5.96
CA VAL A 633 -5.90 -21.20 6.30
C VAL A 633 -5.68 -22.08 5.07
N GLU A 634 -6.64 -22.14 4.15
CA GLU A 634 -6.47 -22.83 2.88
C GLU A 634 -5.34 -22.23 2.04
N ALA A 635 -5.24 -20.90 2.00
CA ALA A 635 -4.16 -20.21 1.30
C ALA A 635 -2.79 -20.53 1.92
N LEU A 636 -2.67 -20.60 3.26
CA LEU A 636 -1.45 -21.00 3.95
C LEU A 636 -0.98 -22.40 3.53
N SER A 637 -1.91 -23.32 3.33
CA SER A 637 -1.60 -24.71 2.89
C SER A 637 -1.04 -24.79 1.47
N LYS A 638 -1.14 -23.72 0.69
CA LYS A 638 -0.65 -23.59 -0.69
C LYS A 638 0.60 -22.71 -0.81
N ASP A 639 1.05 -22.11 0.29
CA ASP A 639 2.16 -21.17 0.31
C ASP A 639 3.51 -21.90 0.33
N LEU A 640 4.23 -21.81 -0.79
CA LEU A 640 5.55 -22.44 -0.98
C LEU A 640 6.62 -21.87 -0.04
N TYR A 641 6.58 -20.56 0.21
CA TYR A 641 7.54 -19.91 1.11
C TYR A 641 7.30 -20.36 2.55
N LEU A 642 6.04 -20.45 2.95
CA LEU A 642 5.67 -20.95 4.27
C LEU A 642 6.01 -22.43 4.44
N TYR A 643 5.81 -23.24 3.41
CA TYR A 643 6.22 -24.64 3.40
C TYR A 643 7.73 -24.78 3.60
N GLU A 644 8.56 -24.07 2.82
CA GLU A 644 10.01 -24.14 2.97
C GLU A 644 10.45 -23.60 4.34
N SER A 645 9.85 -22.50 4.83
CA SER A 645 10.09 -21.98 6.18
C SER A 645 9.77 -23.02 7.26
N SER A 646 8.72 -23.79 7.09
CA SER A 646 8.36 -24.92 7.96
C SER A 646 9.40 -26.04 7.94
N GLN A 647 10.01 -26.34 6.79
CA GLN A 647 11.13 -27.30 6.71
C GLN A 647 12.39 -26.76 7.39
N ILE A 648 12.68 -25.45 7.24
CA ILE A 648 13.82 -24.80 7.89
C ILE A 648 13.66 -24.83 9.42
N VAL A 649 12.45 -24.62 9.95
CA VAL A 649 12.17 -24.78 11.40
C VAL A 649 12.55 -26.17 11.90
N LYS A 650 12.27 -27.23 11.13
CA LYS A 650 12.68 -28.60 11.47
C LYS A 650 14.20 -28.77 11.44
N ASP A 651 14.84 -28.19 10.43
CA ASP A 651 16.29 -28.25 10.31
C ASP A 651 16.99 -27.49 11.44
N LEU A 652 16.41 -26.43 11.99
CA LEU A 652 16.93 -25.71 13.16
C LEU A 652 16.83 -26.53 14.46
N LYS A 653 15.84 -27.42 14.57
CA LYS A 653 15.62 -28.28 15.73
C LYS A 653 16.61 -29.46 15.78
N ASN A 654 16.93 -30.07 14.63
CA ASN A 654 17.78 -31.22 14.50
C ASN A 654 19.28 -30.87 14.39
#